data_9961d94d964c3bcd79a3397b33187673
#
_entry.id   9961d94d964c3bcd79a3397b33187673
#
_cell.length_a   1.000
_cell.length_b   1.000
_cell.length_c   1.000
_cell.angle_alpha   90.00
_cell.angle_beta   90.00
_cell.angle_gamma   90.00
#
_symmetry.space_group_name_H-M   'P 1'
#
loop_
_entity.id
_entity.type
_entity.pdbx_description
1 polymer ?
#
loop_
_entity_poly.entity_id
_entity_poly.type
_entity_poly.pdbx_seq_one_letter_code
_entity_poly.pdbx_strand_id
1 'polypeptide(L)'
;MASEEKSLNFIEQIIEEDLKSGLSKTKLHFRFPPEPNGYLHIGHASSIALNFGLGLDYQSPVNLRFDDTNPEKEEQEFVDAIKKDVEWLGYSWSEERYASDYFQQLYDWAVLLIKKDKAYVDSQSSEDMAIQKGTPSTTGTDSPYRNRSVEENLDLFERMKNGEFEAGTHILRAKIDMKSTNMLMRDPIMYRILHRHHHRTGDDWKIYPMYDWAHGQSDYLEEISHSFCTLEFLPHRELYDWFLDQIIDENQIRPKQREFARRNLSHTVVSKRKLQQLVKEKHVNGWDDPRMSTISGLRRRGYTASSLRNFANTIGIAKRDNLINVSVLEFCIREDLNKIAPRVMAVLEPVKLVITNYPEGKEEWLEAENNQEDENAGFRKVPFSKELYIEREDFLEEAPAKFFRLTLGKEVRLKNAYIIKGESVVKDSEGNITEIHVTYDTDSLSGSGTEASQRKVSGTLHWVSISHAVEAEVRMYDRLFTDEAPDSYKEKNFLDFVNPNSLEIIKGFVEPSLATAQNEDKFQFQRLGYFTVDKDSTPSKLVFNKTVGLKDAWEEKGKKEENSINNSLKEINKYFKVESKPERIAIESAIGESIKNVSSFSLLQNSLKKNINNNKASLLFSQFLLKYSNWKSTDFEEEDIKKLYTMSLRSESTYVRSKALLNLRDIEEVNFKNQFDDEILKLYSNPPKNASEREIEILAEMVKK
;
A
#
# COMPACT_ATOMS: atom_id res chain seq x y z
N MET A 1 13.45 2.90 39.79
CA MET A 1 12.99 3.36 38.46
C MET A 1 11.49 3.27 38.46
N ALA A 2 10.77 4.40 38.40
CA ALA A 2 9.34 4.40 38.26
C ALA A 2 9.04 3.74 36.91
N SER A 3 8.22 2.69 36.90
CA SER A 3 7.67 2.12 35.68
C SER A 3 6.88 3.24 34.99
N GLU A 4 7.28 3.68 33.80
CA GLU A 4 6.42 4.49 32.96
C GLU A 4 5.11 3.72 32.78
N GLU A 5 4.02 4.23 33.32
CA GLU A 5 2.70 3.67 33.12
C GLU A 5 2.40 3.75 31.62
N LYS A 6 2.26 2.59 30.98
CA LYS A 6 1.85 2.47 29.55
C LYS A 6 0.57 3.28 29.36
N SER A 7 0.60 4.29 28.49
CA SER A 7 -0.60 5.03 28.13
C SER A 7 -1.60 4.09 27.41
N LEU A 8 -2.76 3.90 28.02
CA LEU A 8 -3.80 3.03 27.48
C LEU A 8 -4.43 3.65 26.22
N ASN A 9 -4.58 2.85 25.17
CA ASN A 9 -5.38 3.22 24.01
C ASN A 9 -6.88 3.25 24.40
N PHE A 10 -7.72 3.80 23.53
CA PHE A 10 -9.13 4.00 23.85
C PHE A 10 -9.92 2.67 24.03
N ILE A 11 -9.50 1.57 23.40
CA ILE A 11 -10.11 0.23 23.60
C ILE A 11 -9.75 -0.30 24.99
N GLU A 12 -8.47 -0.21 25.37
CA GLU A 12 -8.01 -0.56 26.72
C GLU A 12 -8.72 0.31 27.78
N GLN A 13 -8.93 1.60 27.54
CA GLN A 13 -9.70 2.46 28.43
C GLN A 13 -11.14 1.98 28.61
N ILE A 14 -11.83 1.56 27.55
CA ILE A 14 -13.19 0.98 27.62
C ILE A 14 -13.20 -0.28 28.47
N ILE A 15 -12.24 -1.19 28.25
CA ILE A 15 -12.13 -2.43 29.04
C ILE A 15 -11.90 -2.09 30.53
N GLU A 16 -10.99 -1.18 30.83
CA GLU A 16 -10.69 -0.75 32.19
C GLU A 16 -11.91 -0.09 32.89
N GLU A 17 -12.69 0.70 32.14
CA GLU A 17 -13.94 1.29 32.65
C GLU A 17 -14.98 0.22 32.96
N ASP A 18 -15.12 -0.81 32.11
CA ASP A 18 -16.04 -1.92 32.33
C ASP A 18 -15.62 -2.79 33.52
N LEU A 19 -14.32 -3.02 33.70
CA LEU A 19 -13.78 -3.71 34.88
C LEU A 19 -14.04 -2.93 36.16
N LYS A 20 -13.83 -1.61 36.15
CA LYS A 20 -14.16 -0.73 37.29
C LYS A 20 -15.66 -0.68 37.59
N SER A 21 -16.50 -0.86 36.57
CA SER A 21 -17.96 -0.87 36.68
C SER A 21 -18.54 -2.23 37.12
N GLY A 22 -17.66 -3.21 37.42
CA GLY A 22 -18.07 -4.48 38.00
C GLY A 22 -17.98 -5.71 37.08
N LEU A 23 -17.51 -5.55 35.86
CA LEU A 23 -17.21 -6.71 35.01
C LEU A 23 -16.02 -7.48 35.63
N SER A 24 -16.19 -8.78 35.88
CA SER A 24 -15.10 -9.62 36.38
C SER A 24 -14.03 -9.80 35.30
N LYS A 25 -12.75 -9.69 35.66
CA LYS A 25 -11.63 -9.97 34.73
C LYS A 25 -11.72 -11.38 34.14
N THR A 26 -12.23 -12.38 34.90
CA THR A 26 -12.44 -13.75 34.42
C THR A 26 -13.51 -13.89 33.34
N LYS A 27 -14.28 -12.83 33.12
CA LYS A 27 -15.34 -12.77 32.12
C LYS A 27 -14.91 -11.98 30.87
N LEU A 28 -13.67 -11.48 30.81
CA LEU A 28 -13.12 -10.93 29.58
C LEU A 28 -12.90 -12.06 28.57
N HIS A 29 -13.47 -11.89 27.40
CA HIS A 29 -13.37 -12.85 26.30
C HIS A 29 -13.45 -12.09 24.97
N PHE A 30 -12.51 -12.36 24.08
CA PHE A 30 -12.41 -11.71 22.77
C PHE A 30 -12.50 -12.73 21.65
N ARG A 31 -12.62 -12.27 20.42
CA ARG A 31 -12.60 -13.15 19.25
C ARG A 31 -12.06 -12.42 18.01
N PHE A 32 -11.48 -13.18 17.10
CA PHE A 32 -11.20 -12.76 15.73
C PHE A 32 -12.13 -13.54 14.79
N PRO A 33 -13.11 -12.87 14.10
CA PRO A 33 -14.15 -13.52 13.33
C PRO A 33 -13.98 -13.34 11.82
N PRO A 34 -13.00 -13.96 11.17
CA PRO A 34 -12.82 -13.81 9.72
C PRO A 34 -13.91 -14.56 8.95
N GLU A 35 -14.40 -13.98 7.86
CA GLU A 35 -15.16 -14.70 6.84
C GLU A 35 -14.19 -15.54 5.97
N PRO A 36 -14.38 -16.89 5.84
CA PRO A 36 -13.43 -17.75 5.11
C PRO A 36 -13.64 -17.69 3.59
N ASN A 37 -13.49 -16.52 3.03
CA ASN A 37 -13.79 -16.19 1.65
C ASN A 37 -12.60 -15.56 0.89
N GLY A 38 -11.39 -15.64 1.44
CA GLY A 38 -10.15 -15.13 0.83
C GLY A 38 -8.99 -15.08 1.81
N TYR A 39 -7.81 -14.79 1.28
CA TYR A 39 -6.59 -14.64 2.06
C TYR A 39 -6.62 -13.37 2.91
N LEU A 40 -6.02 -13.44 4.10
CA LEU A 40 -5.88 -12.28 4.98
C LEU A 40 -4.86 -11.28 4.41
N HIS A 41 -5.07 -10.00 4.70
CA HIS A 41 -4.19 -8.91 4.30
C HIS A 41 -3.69 -8.12 5.52
N ILE A 42 -2.81 -7.15 5.31
CA ILE A 42 -2.18 -6.33 6.37
C ILE A 42 -3.21 -5.67 7.32
N GLY A 43 -4.40 -5.31 6.83
CA GLY A 43 -5.48 -4.80 7.68
C GLY A 43 -5.98 -5.83 8.69
N HIS A 44 -6.10 -7.10 8.27
CA HIS A 44 -6.45 -8.20 9.18
C HIS A 44 -5.33 -8.47 10.20
N ALA A 45 -4.04 -8.36 9.81
CA ALA A 45 -2.93 -8.51 10.74
C ALA A 45 -3.03 -7.52 11.91
N SER A 46 -3.49 -6.28 11.66
CA SER A 46 -3.73 -5.29 12.73
C SER A 46 -4.90 -5.68 13.64
N SER A 47 -5.98 -6.25 13.08
CA SER A 47 -7.13 -6.74 13.86
C SER A 47 -6.76 -7.97 14.70
N ILE A 48 -5.96 -8.88 14.13
CA ILE A 48 -5.40 -10.03 14.85
C ILE A 48 -4.53 -9.55 16.02
N ALA A 49 -3.59 -8.63 15.76
CA ALA A 49 -2.73 -8.05 16.77
C ALA A 49 -3.52 -7.35 17.89
N LEU A 50 -4.63 -6.69 17.57
CA LEU A 50 -5.53 -6.10 18.57
C LEU A 50 -6.16 -7.16 19.45
N ASN A 51 -6.91 -8.10 18.86
CA ASN A 51 -7.69 -9.07 19.63
C ASN A 51 -6.80 -10.00 20.45
N PHE A 52 -5.79 -10.59 19.81
CA PHE A 52 -4.87 -11.51 20.49
C PHE A 52 -3.89 -10.77 21.43
N GLY A 53 -3.50 -9.52 21.09
CA GLY A 53 -2.71 -8.67 21.98
C GLY A 53 -3.46 -8.36 23.28
N LEU A 54 -4.74 -7.98 23.22
CA LEU A 54 -5.58 -7.79 24.39
C LEU A 54 -5.73 -9.10 25.18
N GLY A 55 -5.90 -10.24 24.48
CA GLY A 55 -5.93 -11.55 25.14
C GLY A 55 -4.67 -11.82 25.97
N LEU A 56 -3.49 -11.49 25.43
CA LEU A 56 -2.21 -11.64 26.15
C LEU A 56 -2.09 -10.64 27.31
N ASP A 57 -2.39 -9.35 27.07
CA ASP A 57 -2.26 -8.29 28.08
C ASP A 57 -3.20 -8.51 29.28
N TYR A 58 -4.43 -8.98 29.03
CA TYR A 58 -5.43 -9.26 30.07
C TYR A 58 -5.45 -10.70 30.55
N GLN A 59 -4.67 -11.60 29.96
CA GLN A 59 -4.68 -13.06 30.21
C GLN A 59 -6.08 -13.65 30.01
N SER A 60 -6.73 -13.28 28.93
CA SER A 60 -8.10 -13.62 28.60
C SER A 60 -8.17 -14.48 27.34
N PRO A 61 -9.16 -15.38 27.23
CA PRO A 61 -9.32 -16.21 26.04
C PRO A 61 -9.66 -15.37 24.80
N VAL A 62 -9.20 -15.87 23.64
CA VAL A 62 -9.51 -15.30 22.32
C VAL A 62 -9.91 -16.45 21.40
N ASN A 63 -11.12 -16.42 20.89
CA ASN A 63 -11.61 -17.40 19.92
C ASN A 63 -11.24 -17.01 18.48
N LEU A 64 -10.95 -18.01 17.66
CA LEU A 64 -10.98 -17.88 16.21
C LEU A 64 -12.34 -18.41 15.73
N ARG A 65 -13.24 -17.52 15.30
CA ARG A 65 -14.56 -17.88 14.80
C ARG A 65 -14.68 -17.57 13.32
N PHE A 66 -14.85 -18.60 12.53
CA PHE A 66 -15.15 -18.42 11.11
C PHE A 66 -16.62 -17.99 10.94
N ASP A 67 -16.83 -16.85 10.30
CA ASP A 67 -18.15 -16.38 9.91
C ASP A 67 -18.54 -17.03 8.56
N ASP A 68 -18.96 -18.30 8.65
CA ASP A 68 -19.30 -19.15 7.52
C ASP A 68 -20.81 -19.17 7.25
N THR A 69 -21.43 -17.99 7.11
CA THR A 69 -22.85 -17.82 6.86
C THR A 69 -23.23 -17.76 5.37
N ASN A 70 -22.24 -17.75 4.46
CA ASN A 70 -22.45 -17.62 3.02
C ASN A 70 -21.79 -18.72 2.19
N PRO A 71 -22.48 -19.84 1.93
CA PRO A 71 -21.92 -21.01 1.25
C PRO A 71 -21.48 -20.76 -0.21
N GLU A 72 -21.78 -19.61 -0.81
CA GLU A 72 -21.38 -19.31 -2.18
C GLU A 72 -19.92 -18.87 -2.32
N LYS A 73 -19.26 -18.50 -1.23
CA LYS A 73 -17.94 -17.85 -1.26
C LYS A 73 -16.91 -18.49 -0.34
N GLU A 74 -17.34 -19.42 0.47
CA GLU A 74 -16.54 -19.99 1.55
C GLU A 74 -15.90 -21.29 1.11
N GLU A 75 -14.59 -21.42 1.29
CA GLU A 75 -13.81 -22.58 0.86
C GLU A 75 -12.83 -22.99 1.96
N GLN A 76 -12.61 -24.31 2.10
CA GLN A 76 -11.69 -24.87 3.08
C GLN A 76 -10.27 -24.34 2.94
N GLU A 77 -9.83 -24.04 1.70
CA GLU A 77 -8.52 -23.42 1.44
C GLU A 77 -8.32 -22.11 2.23
N PHE A 78 -9.38 -21.28 2.31
CA PHE A 78 -9.29 -20.01 3.04
C PHE A 78 -9.28 -20.22 4.55
N VAL A 79 -10.03 -21.21 5.07
CA VAL A 79 -9.97 -21.59 6.49
C VAL A 79 -8.53 -21.97 6.86
N ASP A 80 -7.90 -22.84 6.08
CA ASP A 80 -6.54 -23.32 6.33
C ASP A 80 -5.51 -22.19 6.22
N ALA A 81 -5.66 -21.31 5.23
CA ALA A 81 -4.80 -20.15 5.05
C ALA A 81 -4.91 -19.15 6.21
N ILE A 82 -6.13 -18.89 6.71
CA ILE A 82 -6.38 -17.99 7.85
C ILE A 82 -5.73 -18.55 9.13
N LYS A 83 -5.91 -19.84 9.41
CA LYS A 83 -5.28 -20.51 10.56
C LYS A 83 -3.76 -20.37 10.50
N LYS A 84 -3.18 -20.72 9.35
CA LYS A 84 -1.73 -20.59 9.10
C LYS A 84 -1.22 -19.17 9.30
N ASP A 85 -1.98 -18.17 8.90
CA ASP A 85 -1.58 -16.77 9.01
C ASP A 85 -1.63 -16.29 10.48
N VAL A 86 -2.63 -16.70 11.27
CA VAL A 86 -2.73 -16.40 12.72
C VAL A 86 -1.58 -17.06 13.48
N GLU A 87 -1.31 -18.33 13.21
CA GLU A 87 -0.19 -19.09 13.81
C GLU A 87 1.16 -18.48 13.43
N TRP A 88 1.35 -18.13 12.15
CA TRP A 88 2.58 -17.51 11.69
C TRP A 88 2.82 -16.14 12.33
N LEU A 89 1.76 -15.37 12.61
CA LEU A 89 1.85 -14.12 13.36
C LEU A 89 2.24 -14.36 14.83
N GLY A 90 2.34 -15.60 15.29
CA GLY A 90 2.76 -16.00 16.63
C GLY A 90 1.62 -16.00 17.65
N TYR A 91 0.38 -16.12 17.21
CA TYR A 91 -0.79 -16.22 18.06
C TYR A 91 -1.40 -17.61 18.03
N SER A 92 -2.09 -17.93 19.11
CA SER A 92 -2.91 -19.15 19.25
C SER A 92 -4.27 -18.76 19.79
N TRP A 93 -5.31 -19.45 19.38
CA TRP A 93 -6.68 -19.24 19.84
C TRP A 93 -7.07 -20.22 20.92
N SER A 94 -8.03 -19.81 21.76
CA SER A 94 -8.56 -20.65 22.84
C SER A 94 -9.48 -21.72 22.29
N GLU A 95 -10.40 -21.34 21.42
CA GLU A 95 -11.34 -22.22 20.75
C GLU A 95 -11.51 -21.85 19.28
N GLU A 96 -11.66 -22.88 18.44
CA GLU A 96 -12.06 -22.74 17.04
C GLU A 96 -13.56 -22.91 16.93
N ARG A 97 -14.23 -21.89 16.41
CA ARG A 97 -15.68 -21.83 16.29
C ARG A 97 -16.10 -21.45 14.87
N TYR A 98 -17.32 -21.80 14.54
CA TYR A 98 -17.93 -21.49 13.25
C TYR A 98 -19.34 -20.95 13.47
N ALA A 99 -19.78 -19.96 12.69
CA ALA A 99 -21.16 -19.50 12.74
C ALA A 99 -22.15 -20.62 12.43
N SER A 100 -21.76 -21.57 11.57
CA SER A 100 -22.54 -22.76 11.25
C SER A 100 -22.76 -23.72 12.43
N ASP A 101 -21.92 -23.69 13.48
CA ASP A 101 -22.15 -24.46 14.71
C ASP A 101 -23.45 -24.02 15.40
N TYR A 102 -23.91 -22.82 15.16
CA TYR A 102 -25.03 -22.18 15.83
C TYR A 102 -26.30 -22.09 14.96
N PHE A 103 -26.31 -22.62 13.74
CA PHE A 103 -27.44 -22.48 12.81
C PHE A 103 -28.77 -22.94 13.41
N GLN A 104 -28.80 -24.03 14.17
CA GLN A 104 -30.03 -24.47 14.80
C GLN A 104 -30.50 -23.49 15.90
N GLN A 105 -29.59 -23.00 16.74
CA GLN A 105 -29.94 -22.04 17.80
C GLN A 105 -30.39 -20.70 17.21
N LEU A 106 -29.73 -20.25 16.15
CA LEU A 106 -30.13 -19.03 15.42
C LEU A 106 -31.52 -19.18 14.80
N TYR A 107 -31.83 -20.37 14.27
CA TYR A 107 -33.15 -20.70 13.76
C TYR A 107 -34.22 -20.68 14.87
N ASP A 108 -33.94 -21.29 16.02
CA ASP A 108 -34.85 -21.36 17.16
C ASP A 108 -35.14 -19.94 17.70
N TRP A 109 -34.14 -19.06 17.75
CA TRP A 109 -34.35 -17.67 18.11
C TRP A 109 -35.12 -16.87 17.06
N ALA A 110 -34.94 -17.16 15.77
CA ALA A 110 -35.75 -16.55 14.73
C ALA A 110 -37.23 -16.96 14.84
N VAL A 111 -37.50 -18.24 15.17
CA VAL A 111 -38.85 -18.74 15.51
C VAL A 111 -39.41 -18.02 16.74
N LEU A 112 -38.58 -17.78 17.76
CA LEU A 112 -38.98 -17.01 18.95
C LEU A 112 -39.37 -15.58 18.58
N LEU A 113 -38.61 -14.91 17.70
CA LEU A 113 -38.94 -13.54 17.24
C LEU A 113 -40.25 -13.51 16.46
N ILE A 114 -40.51 -14.51 15.62
CA ILE A 114 -41.81 -14.63 14.94
C ILE A 114 -42.94 -14.76 15.97
N LYS A 115 -42.80 -15.63 16.97
CA LYS A 115 -43.77 -15.82 18.06
C LYS A 115 -44.02 -14.54 18.88
N LYS A 116 -43.02 -13.68 19.01
CA LYS A 116 -43.11 -12.36 19.67
C LYS A 116 -43.63 -11.27 18.72
N ASP A 117 -44.06 -11.57 17.52
CA ASP A 117 -44.40 -10.59 16.47
C ASP A 117 -43.27 -9.57 16.20
N LYS A 118 -42.01 -10.02 16.26
CA LYS A 118 -40.80 -9.24 16.00
C LYS A 118 -40.09 -9.64 14.70
N ALA A 119 -40.63 -10.61 13.97
CA ALA A 119 -40.15 -10.98 12.65
C ALA A 119 -41.31 -11.49 11.77
N TYR A 120 -41.18 -11.32 10.47
CA TYR A 120 -42.18 -11.76 9.49
C TYR A 120 -41.53 -12.23 8.20
N VAL A 121 -42.21 -13.15 7.48
CA VAL A 121 -41.79 -13.59 6.17
C VAL A 121 -42.27 -12.60 5.12
N ASP A 122 -41.36 -12.05 4.34
CA ASP A 122 -41.64 -11.15 3.21
C ASP A 122 -41.50 -11.91 1.89
N SER A 123 -42.45 -11.72 1.01
CA SER A 123 -42.52 -12.37 -0.31
C SER A 123 -42.40 -11.38 -1.46
N GLN A 124 -41.83 -10.18 -1.20
CA GLN A 124 -41.61 -9.18 -2.23
C GLN A 124 -40.33 -9.48 -3.05
N SER A 125 -40.28 -8.90 -4.24
CA SER A 125 -39.05 -8.87 -5.02
C SER A 125 -37.98 -7.99 -4.37
N SER A 126 -36.70 -8.20 -4.70
CA SER A 126 -35.60 -7.38 -4.25
C SER A 126 -35.74 -5.91 -4.68
N GLU A 127 -36.32 -5.66 -5.84
CA GLU A 127 -36.58 -4.33 -6.39
C GLU A 127 -37.65 -3.59 -5.57
N ASP A 128 -38.78 -4.26 -5.26
CA ASP A 128 -39.84 -3.69 -4.44
C ASP A 128 -39.36 -3.38 -3.04
N MET A 129 -38.59 -4.28 -2.43
CA MET A 129 -37.98 -4.07 -1.12
C MET A 129 -37.01 -2.88 -1.11
N ALA A 130 -36.20 -2.72 -2.17
CA ALA A 130 -35.27 -1.59 -2.28
C ALA A 130 -36.03 -0.26 -2.37
N ILE A 131 -37.14 -0.21 -3.14
CA ILE A 131 -38.01 0.96 -3.25
C ILE A 131 -38.65 1.28 -1.89
N GLN A 132 -39.21 0.27 -1.22
CA GLN A 132 -39.86 0.42 0.08
C GLN A 132 -38.92 0.88 1.19
N LYS A 133 -37.68 0.40 1.17
CA LYS A 133 -36.65 0.78 2.17
C LYS A 133 -36.38 2.28 2.15
N GLY A 134 -36.63 2.95 1.03
CA GLY A 134 -36.37 4.37 0.84
C GLY A 134 -34.89 4.70 0.74
N THR A 135 -34.53 5.92 1.08
CA THR A 135 -33.17 6.45 1.02
C THR A 135 -32.77 7.06 2.36
N PRO A 136 -31.52 7.46 2.58
CA PRO A 136 -31.12 8.19 3.78
C PRO A 136 -31.94 9.49 4.01
N SER A 137 -32.46 10.09 2.95
CA SER A 137 -33.25 11.33 3.00
C SER A 137 -34.78 11.11 2.95
N THR A 138 -35.25 9.88 2.69
CA THR A 138 -36.67 9.54 2.65
C THR A 138 -36.96 8.34 3.55
N THR A 139 -38.06 8.39 4.30
CA THR A 139 -38.51 7.26 5.13
C THR A 139 -38.92 6.06 4.27
N GLY A 140 -38.79 4.86 4.82
CA GLY A 140 -39.38 3.66 4.21
C GLY A 140 -40.88 3.57 4.45
N THR A 141 -41.47 2.59 3.78
CA THR A 141 -42.90 2.21 3.91
C THR A 141 -43.01 0.74 4.32
N ASP A 142 -44.09 0.40 4.99
CA ASP A 142 -44.31 -0.98 5.45
C ASP A 142 -44.52 -1.93 4.27
N SER A 143 -43.98 -3.16 4.39
CA SER A 143 -44.26 -4.24 3.47
C SER A 143 -45.74 -4.65 3.56
N PRO A 144 -46.38 -5.02 2.44
CA PRO A 144 -47.75 -5.58 2.47
C PRO A 144 -47.82 -6.86 3.29
N TYR A 145 -46.72 -7.53 3.53
CA TYR A 145 -46.60 -8.77 4.30
C TYR A 145 -46.23 -8.57 5.78
N ARG A 146 -45.96 -7.33 6.19
CA ARG A 146 -45.47 -7.00 7.54
C ARG A 146 -46.46 -7.39 8.67
N ASN A 147 -47.76 -7.48 8.29
CA ASN A 147 -48.82 -7.77 9.26
C ASN A 147 -49.44 -9.17 9.04
N ARG A 148 -48.71 -10.12 8.42
CA ARG A 148 -49.08 -11.54 8.42
C ARG A 148 -49.24 -12.07 9.82
N SER A 149 -50.15 -13.05 10.02
CA SER A 149 -50.29 -13.66 11.33
C SER A 149 -49.05 -14.41 11.76
N VAL A 150 -48.89 -14.61 13.06
CA VAL A 150 -47.77 -15.39 13.61
C VAL A 150 -47.76 -16.81 13.06
N GLU A 151 -48.97 -17.43 12.95
CA GLU A 151 -49.14 -18.78 12.47
C GLU A 151 -48.72 -18.91 11.00
N GLU A 152 -49.11 -17.97 10.14
CA GLU A 152 -48.69 -17.94 8.72
C GLU A 152 -47.19 -17.76 8.56
N ASN A 153 -46.60 -16.86 9.34
CA ASN A 153 -45.14 -16.63 9.34
C ASN A 153 -44.36 -17.86 9.80
N LEU A 154 -44.85 -18.59 10.81
CA LEU A 154 -44.25 -19.84 11.26
C LEU A 154 -44.30 -20.93 10.20
N ASP A 155 -45.46 -21.13 9.56
CA ASP A 155 -45.60 -22.09 8.47
C ASP A 155 -44.67 -21.79 7.30
N LEU A 156 -44.65 -20.54 6.86
CA LEU A 156 -43.80 -20.13 5.75
C LEU A 156 -42.32 -20.28 6.08
N PHE A 157 -41.89 -19.93 7.29
CA PHE A 157 -40.47 -20.01 7.69
C PHE A 157 -40.01 -21.46 7.81
N GLU A 158 -40.85 -22.38 8.30
CA GLU A 158 -40.56 -23.79 8.33
C GLU A 158 -40.45 -24.37 6.88
N ARG A 159 -41.37 -24.00 5.99
CA ARG A 159 -41.34 -24.40 4.58
C ARG A 159 -40.12 -23.83 3.85
N MET A 160 -39.65 -22.59 4.19
CA MET A 160 -38.39 -22.06 3.69
C MET A 160 -37.23 -22.95 4.11
N LYS A 161 -37.18 -23.38 5.39
CA LYS A 161 -36.14 -24.30 5.89
C LYS A 161 -36.15 -25.64 5.17
N ASN A 162 -37.33 -26.16 4.89
CA ASN A 162 -37.52 -27.43 4.17
C ASN A 162 -37.20 -27.36 2.68
N GLY A 163 -36.91 -26.15 2.15
CA GLY A 163 -36.52 -25.95 0.75
C GLY A 163 -37.70 -26.01 -0.24
N GLU A 164 -38.93 -25.73 0.21
CA GLU A 164 -40.14 -25.78 -0.64
C GLU A 164 -40.21 -24.54 -1.58
N PHE A 165 -39.41 -23.52 -1.34
CA PHE A 165 -39.44 -22.28 -2.12
C PHE A 165 -38.14 -22.03 -2.87
N GLU A 166 -38.23 -21.45 -4.04
CA GLU A 166 -37.06 -21.01 -4.82
C GLU A 166 -36.35 -19.84 -4.17
N ALA A 167 -35.03 -19.73 -4.42
CA ALA A 167 -34.23 -18.61 -3.97
C ALA A 167 -34.79 -17.26 -4.46
N GLY A 168 -34.82 -16.27 -3.57
CA GLY A 168 -35.32 -14.93 -3.88
C GLY A 168 -36.82 -14.74 -3.77
N THR A 169 -37.63 -15.80 -3.49
CA THR A 169 -39.10 -15.70 -3.38
C THR A 169 -39.59 -15.32 -1.99
N HIS A 170 -38.87 -15.73 -0.96
CA HIS A 170 -39.18 -15.47 0.45
C HIS A 170 -37.92 -15.16 1.22
N ILE A 171 -38.02 -14.24 2.18
CA ILE A 171 -37.00 -13.93 3.16
C ILE A 171 -37.64 -13.73 4.53
N LEU A 172 -36.88 -13.93 5.60
CA LEU A 172 -37.32 -13.50 6.93
C LEU A 172 -36.76 -12.13 7.25
N ARG A 173 -37.60 -11.21 7.69
CA ARG A 173 -37.22 -9.86 8.10
C ARG A 173 -37.54 -9.61 9.57
N ALA A 174 -36.67 -8.88 10.27
CA ALA A 174 -37.02 -8.32 11.57
C ALA A 174 -38.07 -7.22 11.41
N LYS A 175 -38.98 -7.12 12.38
CA LYS A 175 -40.05 -6.11 12.44
C LYS A 175 -39.65 -5.01 13.41
N ILE A 176 -39.02 -3.95 12.88
CA ILE A 176 -38.47 -2.88 13.71
C ILE A 176 -39.14 -1.53 13.39
N ASP A 177 -38.53 -0.68 12.56
CA ASP A 177 -39.07 0.64 12.24
C ASP A 177 -38.68 1.09 10.82
N MET A 178 -39.62 1.06 9.89
CA MET A 178 -39.43 1.51 8.51
C MET A 178 -39.18 3.01 8.38
N LYS A 179 -39.39 3.80 9.45
CA LYS A 179 -39.15 5.25 9.48
C LYS A 179 -37.81 5.63 10.12
N SER A 180 -37.05 4.68 10.64
CA SER A 180 -35.75 4.92 11.27
C SER A 180 -34.82 5.73 10.35
N THR A 181 -34.07 6.66 10.92
CA THR A 181 -32.98 7.37 10.24
C THR A 181 -31.81 6.44 9.90
N ASN A 182 -31.60 5.42 10.72
CA ASN A 182 -30.66 4.34 10.43
C ASN A 182 -31.33 3.32 9.48
N MET A 183 -30.87 3.29 8.23
CA MET A 183 -31.44 2.38 7.21
C MET A 183 -31.31 0.90 7.57
N LEU A 184 -30.36 0.52 8.44
CA LEU A 184 -30.19 -0.86 8.89
C LEU A 184 -31.32 -1.29 9.83
N MET A 185 -32.01 -0.33 10.49
CA MET A 185 -33.16 -0.59 11.37
C MET A 185 -34.49 -0.70 10.59
N ARG A 186 -34.48 -0.46 9.26
CA ARG A 186 -35.69 -0.53 8.42
C ARG A 186 -35.96 -1.97 8.02
N ASP A 187 -36.53 -2.74 8.92
CA ASP A 187 -36.92 -4.15 8.79
C ASP A 187 -35.85 -4.98 8.04
N PRO A 188 -34.66 -5.18 8.63
CA PRO A 188 -33.55 -5.86 7.99
C PRO A 188 -33.84 -7.34 7.72
N ILE A 189 -33.17 -7.89 6.71
CA ILE A 189 -33.26 -9.31 6.39
C ILE A 189 -32.48 -10.12 7.45
N MET A 190 -33.12 -11.15 8.01
CA MET A 190 -32.51 -12.11 8.94
C MET A 190 -32.08 -13.39 8.24
N TYR A 191 -32.93 -13.93 7.36
CA TYR A 191 -32.69 -15.16 6.61
C TYR A 191 -33.04 -14.99 5.13
N ARG A 192 -32.25 -15.68 4.30
CA ARG A 192 -32.48 -15.85 2.86
C ARG A 192 -32.47 -17.31 2.46
N ILE A 193 -33.15 -17.67 1.37
CA ILE A 193 -33.12 -19.00 0.78
C ILE A 193 -31.91 -19.10 -0.16
N LEU A 194 -31.06 -20.11 0.04
CA LEU A 194 -29.95 -20.46 -0.85
C LEU A 194 -29.87 -21.98 -1.00
N HIS A 195 -30.07 -22.49 -2.22
CA HIS A 195 -29.88 -23.90 -2.54
C HIS A 195 -28.42 -24.17 -2.91
N ARG A 196 -27.54 -24.17 -1.90
CA ARG A 196 -26.09 -24.33 -2.07
C ARG A 196 -25.54 -25.28 -1.04
N HIS A 197 -24.56 -26.07 -1.44
CA HIS A 197 -23.78 -26.91 -0.55
C HIS A 197 -22.91 -26.06 0.36
N HIS A 198 -22.98 -26.29 1.65
CA HIS A 198 -22.16 -25.61 2.66
C HIS A 198 -20.98 -26.51 3.05
N HIS A 199 -19.77 -25.95 3.13
CA HIS A 199 -18.53 -26.72 3.34
C HIS A 199 -18.52 -27.56 4.64
N ARG A 200 -19.32 -27.21 5.65
CA ARG A 200 -19.43 -27.97 6.92
C ARG A 200 -20.77 -28.68 7.13
N THR A 201 -21.87 -28.01 6.84
CA THR A 201 -23.21 -28.56 7.08
C THR A 201 -23.81 -29.27 5.86
N GLY A 202 -23.08 -29.33 4.75
CA GLY A 202 -23.54 -30.01 3.56
C GLY A 202 -24.82 -29.39 2.97
N ASP A 203 -25.84 -30.23 2.76
CA ASP A 203 -27.12 -29.82 2.21
C ASP A 203 -28.24 -29.78 3.26
N ASP A 204 -27.91 -29.78 4.55
CA ASP A 204 -28.89 -29.82 5.65
C ASP A 204 -29.70 -28.52 5.75
N TRP A 205 -29.12 -27.40 5.34
CA TRP A 205 -29.76 -26.10 5.37
C TRP A 205 -30.09 -25.58 3.97
N LYS A 206 -31.30 -25.02 3.83
CA LYS A 206 -31.77 -24.34 2.61
C LYS A 206 -32.00 -22.85 2.83
N ILE A 207 -31.93 -22.40 4.09
CA ILE A 207 -31.95 -21.00 4.50
C ILE A 207 -30.69 -20.67 5.27
N TYR A 208 -30.16 -19.49 5.06
CA TYR A 208 -28.93 -19.04 5.70
C TYR A 208 -29.14 -17.70 6.38
N PRO A 209 -28.61 -17.54 7.60
CA PRO A 209 -28.71 -16.28 8.32
C PRO A 209 -27.89 -15.20 7.63
N MET A 210 -28.34 -13.95 7.73
CA MET A 210 -27.54 -12.80 7.33
C MET A 210 -26.53 -12.45 8.45
N TYR A 211 -25.44 -11.79 8.06
CA TYR A 211 -24.38 -11.37 8.96
C TYR A 211 -24.90 -10.69 10.23
N ASP A 212 -25.76 -9.65 10.06
CA ASP A 212 -26.26 -8.88 11.20
C ASP A 212 -27.10 -9.71 12.18
N TRP A 213 -27.76 -10.77 11.72
CA TRP A 213 -28.47 -11.70 12.58
C TRP A 213 -27.51 -12.66 13.27
N ALA A 214 -26.55 -13.26 12.56
CA ALA A 214 -25.69 -14.30 13.11
C ALA A 214 -24.62 -13.75 14.06
N HIS A 215 -24.05 -12.59 13.75
CA HIS A 215 -22.83 -12.10 14.39
C HIS A 215 -22.97 -11.83 15.89
N GLY A 216 -23.94 -11.03 16.29
CA GLY A 216 -24.17 -10.69 17.71
C GLY A 216 -24.59 -11.87 18.55
N GLN A 217 -25.40 -12.76 17.98
CA GLN A 217 -25.88 -13.97 18.62
C GLN A 217 -24.78 -15.00 18.82
N SER A 218 -23.87 -15.12 17.86
CA SER A 218 -22.66 -15.95 18.01
C SER A 218 -21.75 -15.39 19.12
N ASP A 219 -21.55 -14.07 19.16
CA ASP A 219 -20.81 -13.41 20.25
C ASP A 219 -21.46 -13.73 21.61
N TYR A 220 -22.78 -13.73 21.69
CA TYR A 220 -23.51 -14.06 22.92
C TYR A 220 -23.36 -15.52 23.34
N LEU A 221 -23.47 -16.46 22.38
CA LEU A 221 -23.28 -17.89 22.64
C LEU A 221 -21.89 -18.25 23.11
N GLU A 222 -20.88 -17.50 22.62
CA GLU A 222 -19.48 -17.69 23.00
C GLU A 222 -19.08 -16.89 24.26
N GLU A 223 -20.03 -16.22 24.92
CA GLU A 223 -19.77 -15.36 26.08
C GLU A 223 -18.71 -14.27 25.80
N ILE A 224 -18.65 -13.74 24.57
CA ILE A 224 -17.73 -12.65 24.20
C ILE A 224 -18.11 -11.39 24.98
N SER A 225 -17.16 -10.83 25.69
CA SER A 225 -17.40 -9.59 26.46
C SER A 225 -17.33 -8.34 25.58
N HIS A 226 -16.31 -8.26 24.75
CA HIS A 226 -16.05 -7.12 23.87
C HIS A 226 -15.84 -7.62 22.43
N SER A 227 -16.68 -7.11 21.55
CA SER A 227 -16.76 -7.44 20.13
C SER A 227 -16.13 -6.30 19.31
N PHE A 228 -14.88 -6.46 18.86
CA PHE A 228 -14.18 -5.42 18.10
C PHE A 228 -14.38 -5.59 16.61
N CYS A 229 -14.71 -4.48 15.92
CA CYS A 229 -14.88 -4.41 14.47
C CYS A 229 -14.42 -3.05 13.92
N THR A 230 -14.40 -2.89 12.60
CA THR A 230 -14.01 -1.64 11.96
C THR A 230 -15.16 -0.62 11.94
N LEU A 231 -14.86 0.67 11.75
CA LEU A 231 -15.84 1.78 11.77
C LEU A 231 -16.97 1.61 10.76
N GLU A 232 -16.81 0.84 9.71
CA GLU A 232 -17.88 0.53 8.75
C GLU A 232 -19.08 -0.16 9.40
N PHE A 233 -18.88 -0.85 10.55
CA PHE A 233 -19.92 -1.49 11.34
C PHE A 233 -20.56 -0.57 12.41
N LEU A 234 -20.14 0.68 12.54
CA LEU A 234 -20.74 1.61 13.50
C LEU A 234 -22.26 1.76 13.34
N PRO A 235 -22.82 1.88 12.10
CA PRO A 235 -24.28 1.90 11.93
C PRO A 235 -24.96 0.58 12.31
N HIS A 236 -24.25 -0.55 12.30
CA HIS A 236 -24.78 -1.87 12.66
C HIS A 236 -24.93 -2.08 14.17
N ARG A 237 -24.25 -1.28 15.01
CA ARG A 237 -24.30 -1.43 16.48
C ARG A 237 -25.72 -1.35 17.05
N GLU A 238 -26.55 -0.44 16.54
CA GLU A 238 -27.93 -0.30 16.98
C GLU A 238 -28.74 -1.58 16.67
N LEU A 239 -28.52 -2.18 15.52
CA LEU A 239 -29.15 -3.45 15.12
C LEU A 239 -28.61 -4.64 15.92
N TYR A 240 -27.30 -4.66 16.16
CA TYR A 240 -26.65 -5.65 17.03
C TYR A 240 -27.26 -5.66 18.43
N ASP A 241 -27.40 -4.48 19.05
CA ASP A 241 -28.00 -4.31 20.35
C ASP A 241 -29.49 -4.68 20.34
N TRP A 242 -30.24 -4.27 19.30
CA TRP A 242 -31.65 -4.61 19.18
C TRP A 242 -31.89 -6.12 19.11
N PHE A 243 -31.13 -6.86 18.35
CA PHE A 243 -31.25 -8.32 18.29
C PHE A 243 -30.95 -8.98 19.63
N LEU A 244 -29.89 -8.55 20.31
CA LEU A 244 -29.55 -9.07 21.63
C LEU A 244 -30.69 -8.82 22.63
N ASP A 245 -31.33 -7.66 22.62
CA ASP A 245 -32.45 -7.33 23.50
C ASP A 245 -33.64 -8.31 23.36
N GLN A 246 -33.76 -9.00 22.22
CA GLN A 246 -34.84 -9.97 22.02
C GLN A 246 -34.57 -11.35 22.62
N ILE A 247 -33.30 -11.71 22.83
CA ILE A 247 -32.87 -13.07 23.15
C ILE A 247 -32.09 -13.22 24.45
N ILE A 248 -31.52 -12.14 24.99
CA ILE A 248 -30.61 -12.19 26.14
C ILE A 248 -31.29 -12.67 27.41
N ASP A 249 -30.61 -13.52 28.18
CA ASP A 249 -30.93 -13.86 29.55
C ASP A 249 -30.18 -12.94 30.51
N GLU A 250 -30.83 -12.41 31.54
CA GLU A 250 -30.26 -11.49 32.52
C GLU A 250 -29.04 -12.06 33.27
N ASN A 251 -28.86 -13.36 33.27
CA ASN A 251 -27.75 -14.04 33.94
C ASN A 251 -26.50 -14.23 33.06
N GLN A 252 -26.56 -13.89 31.81
CA GLN A 252 -25.43 -14.05 30.88
C GLN A 252 -24.77 -12.73 30.55
N ILE A 253 -23.51 -12.78 30.05
CA ILE A 253 -22.78 -11.61 29.63
C ILE A 253 -23.40 -11.06 28.34
N ARG A 254 -23.73 -9.78 28.35
CA ARG A 254 -24.10 -9.05 27.15
C ARG A 254 -22.85 -8.62 26.41
N PRO A 255 -22.58 -9.13 25.19
CA PRO A 255 -21.45 -8.66 24.40
C PRO A 255 -21.62 -7.20 23.99
N LYS A 256 -20.51 -6.47 23.93
CA LYS A 256 -20.47 -5.06 23.59
C LYS A 256 -19.69 -4.85 22.30
N GLN A 257 -20.36 -4.46 21.21
CA GLN A 257 -19.70 -4.07 19.96
C GLN A 257 -18.98 -2.74 20.14
N ARG A 258 -17.71 -2.67 19.71
CA ARG A 258 -16.87 -1.47 19.72
C ARG A 258 -16.06 -1.37 18.45
N GLU A 259 -16.09 -0.20 17.83
CA GLU A 259 -15.47 0.02 16.53
C GLU A 259 -14.19 0.80 16.66
N PHE A 260 -13.25 0.44 15.79
CA PHE A 260 -11.97 1.13 15.61
C PHE A 260 -11.74 1.45 14.12
N ALA A 261 -10.87 2.41 13.87
CA ALA A 261 -10.59 2.87 12.52
C ALA A 261 -9.95 1.81 11.65
N ARG A 262 -10.40 1.70 10.40
CA ARG A 262 -9.74 0.92 9.37
C ARG A 262 -8.37 1.54 9.07
N ARG A 263 -7.40 0.69 8.81
CA ARG A 263 -6.04 1.09 8.47
C ARG A 263 -5.82 0.94 6.99
N ASN A 264 -5.70 2.07 6.30
CA ASN A 264 -5.33 2.12 4.91
C ASN A 264 -3.81 2.36 4.84
N LEU A 265 -3.12 1.57 4.02
CA LEU A 265 -1.69 1.69 3.79
C LEU A 265 -1.47 2.33 2.43
N SER A 266 -0.56 3.31 2.35
CA SER A 266 -0.27 3.97 1.08
C SER A 266 0.31 2.99 0.05
N HIS A 267 0.12 3.27 -1.23
CA HIS A 267 0.56 2.44 -2.37
C HIS A 267 0.04 1.00 -2.34
N THR A 268 -1.07 0.74 -1.63
CA THR A 268 -1.66 -0.59 -1.50
C THR A 268 -3.17 -0.58 -1.68
N VAL A 269 -3.71 -1.73 -2.05
CA VAL A 269 -5.14 -2.01 -2.05
C VAL A 269 -5.40 -3.18 -1.10
N VAL A 270 -6.43 -3.06 -0.27
CA VAL A 270 -6.83 -4.09 0.70
C VAL A 270 -8.27 -4.59 0.45
N SER A 271 -8.97 -4.05 -0.54
CA SER A 271 -10.29 -4.55 -0.94
C SER A 271 -10.17 -5.94 -1.57
N LYS A 272 -10.82 -6.95 -0.97
CA LYS A 272 -10.82 -8.33 -1.46
C LYS A 272 -11.17 -8.43 -2.95
N ARG A 273 -12.23 -7.74 -3.40
CA ARG A 273 -12.65 -7.73 -4.81
C ARG A 273 -11.53 -7.24 -5.73
N LYS A 274 -10.82 -6.18 -5.32
CA LYS A 274 -9.70 -5.62 -6.09
C LYS A 274 -8.48 -6.53 -6.08
N LEU A 275 -8.16 -7.15 -4.93
CA LEU A 275 -7.09 -8.14 -4.83
C LEU A 275 -7.39 -9.36 -5.73
N GLN A 276 -8.63 -9.85 -5.72
CA GLN A 276 -9.06 -10.94 -6.60
C GLN A 276 -8.97 -10.56 -8.08
N GLN A 277 -9.28 -9.30 -8.42
CA GLN A 277 -9.15 -8.78 -9.79
C GLN A 277 -7.68 -8.78 -10.24
N LEU A 278 -6.74 -8.33 -9.40
CA LEU A 278 -5.30 -8.37 -9.71
C LEU A 278 -4.82 -9.79 -10.04
N VAL A 279 -5.30 -10.80 -9.29
CA VAL A 279 -4.95 -12.21 -9.53
C VAL A 279 -5.61 -12.72 -10.80
N LYS A 280 -6.92 -12.50 -11.00
CA LYS A 280 -7.68 -12.97 -12.17
C LYS A 280 -7.16 -12.38 -13.48
N GLU A 281 -6.81 -11.10 -13.48
CA GLU A 281 -6.32 -10.38 -14.66
C GLU A 281 -4.80 -10.51 -14.82
N LYS A 282 -4.13 -11.32 -13.97
CA LYS A 282 -2.70 -11.65 -14.03
C LYS A 282 -1.75 -10.43 -13.90
N HIS A 283 -2.16 -9.40 -13.17
CA HIS A 283 -1.26 -8.33 -12.76
C HIS A 283 -0.24 -8.81 -11.72
N VAL A 284 -0.60 -9.87 -10.99
CA VAL A 284 0.24 -10.57 -10.01
C VAL A 284 0.13 -12.09 -10.20
N ASN A 285 1.09 -12.85 -9.67
CA ASN A 285 1.23 -14.29 -9.88
C ASN A 285 0.44 -15.16 -8.87
N GLY A 286 -0.53 -14.58 -8.17
CA GLY A 286 -1.37 -15.28 -7.20
C GLY A 286 -1.52 -14.52 -5.89
N TRP A 287 -2.22 -15.12 -4.93
CA TRP A 287 -2.49 -14.51 -3.65
C TRP A 287 -1.25 -14.34 -2.75
N ASP A 288 -0.21 -15.13 -2.98
CA ASP A 288 1.08 -15.05 -2.29
C ASP A 288 2.17 -14.31 -3.09
N ASP A 289 1.78 -13.55 -4.12
CA ASP A 289 2.73 -12.70 -4.85
C ASP A 289 3.36 -11.69 -3.89
N PRO A 290 4.70 -11.57 -3.85
CA PRO A 290 5.40 -10.66 -2.94
C PRO A 290 5.04 -9.17 -3.06
N ARG A 291 4.31 -8.76 -4.10
CA ARG A 291 3.80 -7.40 -4.29
C ARG A 291 2.42 -7.19 -3.65
N MET A 292 1.74 -8.27 -3.28
CA MET A 292 0.42 -8.23 -2.68
C MET A 292 0.48 -7.82 -1.21
N SER A 293 -0.56 -7.11 -0.75
CA SER A 293 -0.73 -6.75 0.67
C SER A 293 -1.26 -7.88 1.54
N THR A 294 -1.39 -9.10 1.01
CA THR A 294 -1.77 -10.30 1.76
C THR A 294 -0.68 -10.71 2.74
N ILE A 295 -1.05 -11.33 3.87
CA ILE A 295 -0.07 -11.84 4.84
C ILE A 295 0.84 -12.87 4.18
N SER A 296 0.28 -13.76 3.36
CA SER A 296 1.03 -14.75 2.59
C SER A 296 2.02 -14.12 1.60
N GLY A 297 1.62 -13.04 0.91
CA GLY A 297 2.50 -12.28 0.01
C GLY A 297 3.63 -11.57 0.76
N LEU A 298 3.30 -10.92 1.88
CA LEU A 298 4.30 -10.26 2.73
C LEU A 298 5.31 -11.27 3.30
N ARG A 299 4.83 -12.43 3.79
CA ARG A 299 5.69 -13.52 4.26
C ARG A 299 6.63 -14.00 3.16
N ARG A 300 6.13 -14.29 1.97
CA ARG A 300 6.93 -14.70 0.81
C ARG A 300 7.93 -13.63 0.38
N ARG A 301 7.61 -12.36 0.56
CA ARG A 301 8.53 -11.24 0.34
C ARG A 301 9.66 -11.17 1.38
N GLY A 302 9.53 -11.90 2.50
CA GLY A 302 10.52 -11.94 3.56
C GLY A 302 10.19 -11.10 4.79
N TYR A 303 8.97 -10.56 4.89
CA TYR A 303 8.51 -9.94 6.13
C TYR A 303 8.44 -10.98 7.24
N THR A 304 8.67 -10.54 8.47
CA THR A 304 8.63 -11.36 9.66
C THR A 304 7.36 -11.12 10.46
N ALA A 305 6.93 -12.11 11.20
CA ALA A 305 5.78 -11.96 12.11
C ALA A 305 6.02 -10.84 13.13
N SER A 306 7.24 -10.75 13.68
CA SER A 306 7.63 -9.69 14.63
C SER A 306 7.52 -8.30 14.02
N SER A 307 7.93 -8.12 12.76
CA SER A 307 7.82 -6.82 12.07
C SER A 307 6.36 -6.39 11.87
N LEU A 308 5.44 -7.32 11.54
CA LEU A 308 4.03 -7.00 11.39
C LEU A 308 3.36 -6.68 12.73
N ARG A 309 3.71 -7.42 13.80
CA ARG A 309 3.24 -7.07 15.16
C ARG A 309 3.79 -5.72 15.60
N ASN A 310 5.07 -5.45 15.37
CA ASN A 310 5.67 -4.16 15.69
C ASN A 310 5.03 -3.03 14.90
N PHE A 311 4.75 -3.23 13.63
CA PHE A 311 4.00 -2.27 12.82
C PHE A 311 2.61 -1.99 13.41
N ALA A 312 1.83 -3.02 13.76
CA ALA A 312 0.51 -2.86 14.36
C ALA A 312 0.58 -2.06 15.69
N ASN A 313 1.60 -2.33 16.53
CA ASN A 313 1.82 -1.60 17.78
C ASN A 313 2.24 -0.15 17.54
N THR A 314 3.15 0.09 16.59
CA THR A 314 3.67 1.43 16.26
C THR A 314 2.56 2.36 15.77
N ILE A 315 1.69 1.86 14.89
CA ILE A 315 0.59 2.67 14.38
C ILE A 315 -0.55 2.84 15.41
N GLY A 316 -0.57 2.00 16.46
CA GLY A 316 -1.57 2.03 17.55
C GLY A 316 -3.01 1.85 17.04
N ILE A 317 -4.03 2.18 17.83
CA ILE A 317 -5.45 2.08 17.48
C ILE A 317 -6.05 3.48 17.40
N ALA A 318 -6.78 3.79 16.33
CA ALA A 318 -7.35 5.11 16.09
C ALA A 318 -8.89 5.08 16.04
N LYS A 319 -9.52 6.22 16.32
CA LYS A 319 -10.98 6.45 16.22
C LYS A 319 -11.41 7.04 14.87
N ARG A 320 -10.47 7.36 13.98
CA ARG A 320 -10.74 7.92 12.65
C ARG A 320 -9.84 7.24 11.63
N ASP A 321 -10.40 6.99 10.47
CA ASP A 321 -9.65 6.42 9.35
C ASP A 321 -8.50 7.34 8.96
N ASN A 322 -7.36 6.76 8.65
CA ASN A 322 -6.18 7.46 8.20
C ASN A 322 -5.42 6.62 7.17
N LEU A 323 -4.68 7.30 6.32
CA LEU A 323 -3.73 6.70 5.40
C LEU A 323 -2.36 6.67 6.08
N ILE A 324 -1.82 5.47 6.26
CA ILE A 324 -0.52 5.23 6.87
C ILE A 324 0.50 5.08 5.75
N ASN A 325 1.60 5.83 5.84
CA ASN A 325 2.66 5.68 4.86
C ASN A 325 3.29 4.29 4.97
N VAL A 326 3.43 3.60 3.84
CA VAL A 326 4.04 2.26 3.77
C VAL A 326 5.48 2.23 4.27
N SER A 327 6.17 3.36 4.27
CA SER A 327 7.53 3.48 4.83
C SER A 327 7.60 3.12 6.31
N VAL A 328 6.52 3.27 7.07
CA VAL A 328 6.44 2.84 8.48
C VAL A 328 6.52 1.31 8.58
N LEU A 329 5.81 0.60 7.69
CA LEU A 329 5.91 -0.87 7.60
C LEU A 329 7.31 -1.30 7.14
N GLU A 330 7.86 -0.62 6.12
CA GLU A 330 9.22 -0.86 5.63
C GLU A 330 10.28 -0.57 6.70
N PHE A 331 10.06 0.42 7.56
CA PHE A 331 10.92 0.69 8.70
C PHE A 331 10.89 -0.46 9.72
N CYS A 332 9.71 -0.94 10.10
CA CYS A 332 9.56 -2.04 11.06
C CYS A 332 10.28 -3.32 10.60
N ILE A 333 10.21 -3.63 9.29
CA ILE A 333 10.92 -4.81 8.77
C ILE A 333 12.44 -4.58 8.71
N ARG A 334 12.91 -3.38 8.37
CA ARG A 334 14.35 -3.08 8.40
C ARG A 334 14.93 -3.25 9.81
N GLU A 335 14.26 -2.70 10.81
CA GLU A 335 14.64 -2.81 12.22
C GLU A 335 14.73 -4.27 12.69
N ASP A 336 13.78 -5.08 12.29
CA ASP A 336 13.76 -6.51 12.66
C ASP A 336 14.87 -7.27 11.94
N LEU A 337 14.99 -7.12 10.61
CA LEU A 337 16.00 -7.80 9.80
C LEU A 337 17.42 -7.35 10.14
N ASN A 338 17.61 -6.11 10.57
CA ASN A 338 18.94 -5.65 11.01
C ASN A 338 19.48 -6.47 12.18
N LYS A 339 18.61 -6.96 13.04
CA LYS A 339 18.99 -7.78 14.21
C LYS A 339 19.27 -9.22 13.84
N ILE A 340 18.46 -9.81 12.93
CA ILE A 340 18.45 -11.25 12.72
C ILE A 340 19.15 -11.73 11.44
N ALA A 341 19.24 -10.86 10.40
CA ALA A 341 19.71 -11.29 9.09
C ALA A 341 21.25 -11.33 9.01
N PRO A 342 21.87 -12.47 8.67
CA PRO A 342 23.29 -12.54 8.34
C PRO A 342 23.66 -11.59 7.19
N ARG A 343 24.80 -10.91 7.32
CA ARG A 343 25.33 -10.02 6.29
C ARG A 343 26.20 -10.80 5.35
N VAL A 344 25.79 -10.93 4.11
CA VAL A 344 26.46 -11.71 3.06
C VAL A 344 26.83 -10.82 1.88
N MET A 345 27.77 -11.25 1.07
CA MET A 345 28.16 -10.55 -0.14
C MET A 345 27.44 -11.14 -1.36
N ALA A 346 26.86 -10.26 -2.15
CA ALA A 346 26.20 -10.58 -3.42
C ALA A 346 26.51 -9.44 -4.41
N VAL A 347 26.65 -9.76 -5.68
CA VAL A 347 26.87 -8.81 -6.78
C VAL A 347 25.74 -9.01 -7.79
N LEU A 348 24.96 -7.98 -8.03
CA LEU A 348 23.75 -8.04 -8.84
C LEU A 348 24.00 -7.55 -10.27
N GLU A 349 24.82 -6.53 -10.44
CA GLU A 349 25.27 -6.04 -11.75
C GLU A 349 26.80 -6.22 -11.89
N PRO A 350 27.26 -7.43 -12.20
CA PRO A 350 28.66 -7.76 -12.11
C PRO A 350 29.51 -7.08 -13.18
N VAL A 351 30.69 -6.65 -12.77
CA VAL A 351 31.84 -6.40 -13.66
C VAL A 351 33.03 -7.15 -13.10
N LYS A 352 33.82 -7.76 -14.00
CA LYS A 352 35.01 -8.52 -13.62
C LYS A 352 36.13 -7.61 -13.15
N LEU A 353 36.71 -7.92 -12.00
CA LEU A 353 37.88 -7.26 -11.43
C LEU A 353 39.02 -8.26 -11.36
N VAL A 354 40.18 -7.92 -11.92
CA VAL A 354 41.38 -8.77 -11.97
C VAL A 354 42.49 -8.12 -11.14
N ILE A 355 42.97 -8.85 -10.13
CA ILE A 355 44.09 -8.40 -9.29
C ILE A 355 45.38 -8.85 -9.93
N THR A 356 46.08 -7.96 -10.65
CA THR A 356 47.21 -8.30 -11.54
C THR A 356 48.43 -8.81 -10.83
N ASN A 357 48.69 -8.36 -9.59
CA ASN A 357 49.82 -8.78 -8.75
C ASN A 357 49.44 -9.90 -7.77
N TYR A 358 48.23 -10.49 -7.85
CA TYR A 358 47.87 -11.65 -7.05
C TYR A 358 48.48 -12.94 -7.62
N PRO A 359 49.11 -13.81 -6.81
CA PRO A 359 49.73 -15.03 -7.31
C PRO A 359 48.74 -15.95 -8.04
N GLU A 360 49.17 -16.52 -9.17
CA GLU A 360 48.35 -17.43 -9.94
C GLU A 360 47.98 -18.67 -9.13
N GLY A 361 46.72 -19.09 -9.16
CA GLY A 361 46.22 -20.25 -8.42
C GLY A 361 46.20 -20.16 -6.93
N LYS A 362 46.57 -18.99 -6.34
CA LYS A 362 46.41 -18.75 -4.89
C LYS A 362 44.95 -18.51 -4.55
N GLU A 363 44.47 -19.16 -3.51
CA GLU A 363 43.14 -18.93 -2.89
C GLU A 363 43.32 -18.72 -1.38
N GLU A 364 42.56 -17.80 -0.83
CA GLU A 364 42.55 -17.50 0.60
C GLU A 364 41.10 -17.57 1.11
N TRP A 365 40.92 -18.07 2.34
CA TRP A 365 39.62 -18.13 2.99
C TRP A 365 39.62 -17.10 4.12
N LEU A 366 39.03 -15.94 3.85
CA LEU A 366 38.98 -14.80 4.76
C LEU A 366 37.82 -14.93 5.74
N GLU A 367 38.00 -14.41 6.95
CA GLU A 367 36.92 -14.35 7.93
C GLU A 367 35.99 -13.16 7.69
N ALA A 368 34.71 -13.42 7.73
CA ALA A 368 33.66 -12.41 7.65
C ALA A 368 32.65 -12.61 8.78
N GLU A 369 32.37 -11.54 9.49
CA GLU A 369 31.39 -11.51 10.56
C GLU A 369 29.97 -11.66 10.00
N ASN A 370 29.17 -12.54 10.61
CA ASN A 370 27.82 -12.84 10.11
C ASN A 370 26.83 -11.70 10.44
N ASN A 371 26.90 -11.12 11.63
CA ASN A 371 26.05 -9.99 12.00
C ASN A 371 26.74 -9.14 13.08
N GLN A 372 26.95 -7.86 12.81
CA GLN A 372 27.59 -6.92 13.74
C GLN A 372 26.69 -6.51 14.92
N GLU A 373 25.37 -6.71 14.79
CA GLU A 373 24.40 -6.39 15.86
C GLU A 373 24.17 -7.59 16.80
N ASP A 374 24.71 -8.77 16.47
CA ASP A 374 24.58 -9.98 17.29
C ASP A 374 25.95 -10.64 17.49
N GLU A 375 26.52 -10.45 18.67
CA GLU A 375 27.82 -11.02 19.05
C GLU A 375 27.85 -12.56 18.98
N ASN A 376 26.69 -13.23 19.02
CA ASN A 376 26.57 -14.67 18.94
C ASN A 376 26.43 -15.19 17.50
N ALA A 377 26.28 -14.32 16.51
CA ALA A 377 26.13 -14.72 15.12
C ALA A 377 27.40 -15.40 14.53
N GLY A 378 28.57 -15.17 15.15
CA GLY A 378 29.83 -15.79 14.76
C GLY A 378 30.36 -15.29 13.41
N PHE A 379 31.24 -16.12 12.83
CA PHE A 379 31.97 -15.79 11.61
C PHE A 379 31.78 -16.91 10.57
N ARG A 380 31.98 -16.58 9.30
CA ARG A 380 32.06 -17.49 8.18
C ARG A 380 33.34 -17.26 7.38
N LYS A 381 33.70 -18.23 6.56
CA LYS A 381 34.82 -18.12 5.62
C LYS A 381 34.32 -17.72 4.24
N VAL A 382 34.96 -16.72 3.64
CA VAL A 382 34.67 -16.22 2.30
C VAL A 382 35.92 -16.40 1.43
N PRO A 383 35.84 -17.10 0.28
CA PRO A 383 36.99 -17.32 -0.58
C PRO A 383 37.38 -16.05 -1.34
N PHE A 384 38.68 -15.78 -1.37
CA PHE A 384 39.29 -14.67 -2.08
C PHE A 384 40.27 -15.23 -3.15
N SER A 385 40.17 -14.74 -4.36
CA SER A 385 40.95 -15.18 -5.50
C SER A 385 41.40 -14.00 -6.37
N LYS A 386 42.19 -14.30 -7.42
CA LYS A 386 42.70 -13.33 -8.39
C LYS A 386 41.57 -12.58 -9.11
N GLU A 387 40.49 -13.29 -9.44
CA GLU A 387 39.37 -12.78 -10.23
C GLU A 387 38.11 -12.66 -9.34
N LEU A 388 37.54 -11.48 -9.32
CA LEU A 388 36.36 -11.14 -8.50
C LEU A 388 35.27 -10.50 -9.35
N TYR A 389 34.03 -10.57 -8.91
CA TYR A 389 32.97 -9.66 -9.33
C TYR A 389 32.79 -8.54 -8.32
N ILE A 390 32.60 -7.32 -8.82
CA ILE A 390 32.10 -6.17 -8.07
C ILE A 390 30.91 -5.57 -8.77
N GLU A 391 30.13 -4.71 -8.07
CA GLU A 391 29.04 -3.99 -8.72
C GLU A 391 29.58 -3.04 -9.80
N ARG A 392 28.92 -3.02 -10.95
CA ARG A 392 29.29 -2.12 -12.06
C ARG A 392 29.27 -0.66 -11.64
N GLU A 393 28.32 -0.26 -10.81
CA GLU A 393 28.20 1.11 -10.30
C GLU A 393 29.34 1.51 -9.32
N ASP A 394 30.10 0.53 -8.84
CA ASP A 394 31.23 0.79 -7.93
C ASP A 394 32.50 1.25 -8.67
N PHE A 395 32.48 1.28 -9.99
CA PHE A 395 33.59 1.76 -10.82
C PHE A 395 33.15 2.86 -11.78
N LEU A 396 33.95 3.92 -11.85
CA LEU A 396 33.91 4.92 -12.93
C LEU A 396 35.35 5.20 -13.38
N GLU A 397 35.57 5.16 -14.70
CA GLU A 397 36.88 5.49 -15.30
C GLU A 397 37.20 6.98 -15.09
N GLU A 398 36.23 7.84 -15.41
CA GLU A 398 36.26 9.28 -15.12
C GLU A 398 35.20 9.59 -14.05
N ALA A 399 35.67 9.92 -12.86
CA ALA A 399 34.80 10.09 -11.72
C ALA A 399 34.74 11.54 -11.21
N PRO A 400 33.57 12.04 -10.81
CA PRO A 400 33.45 13.34 -10.17
C PRO A 400 34.14 13.36 -8.80
N ALA A 401 34.52 14.56 -8.33
CA ALA A 401 35.32 14.72 -7.10
C ALA A 401 34.70 14.09 -5.84
N LYS A 402 33.35 13.91 -5.81
CA LYS A 402 32.61 13.30 -4.69
C LYS A 402 32.31 11.82 -4.92
N PHE A 403 32.99 11.15 -5.85
CA PHE A 403 32.84 9.71 -6.04
C PHE A 403 33.77 8.96 -5.10
N PHE A 404 33.21 8.33 -4.09
CA PHE A 404 33.93 7.60 -3.02
C PHE A 404 33.99 6.09 -3.28
N ARG A 405 34.20 5.70 -4.55
CA ARG A 405 34.31 4.31 -5.00
C ARG A 405 35.54 4.15 -5.89
N LEU A 406 35.70 3.01 -6.56
CA LEU A 406 36.88 2.71 -7.36
C LEU A 406 36.96 3.55 -8.64
N THR A 407 38.11 4.15 -8.90
CA THR A 407 38.46 4.78 -10.18
C THR A 407 39.96 4.58 -10.44
N LEU A 408 40.41 4.88 -11.64
CA LEU A 408 41.84 4.74 -11.99
C LEU A 408 42.72 5.60 -11.09
N GLY A 409 43.82 5.02 -10.59
CA GLY A 409 44.79 5.65 -9.72
C GLY A 409 44.37 5.84 -8.27
N LYS A 410 43.13 5.51 -7.86
CA LYS A 410 42.66 5.64 -6.49
C LYS A 410 42.53 4.29 -5.78
N GLU A 411 42.63 4.33 -4.45
CA GLU A 411 42.53 3.18 -3.57
C GLU A 411 41.14 3.06 -2.93
N VAL A 412 40.64 1.82 -2.86
CA VAL A 412 39.47 1.42 -2.07
C VAL A 412 39.75 0.11 -1.34
N ARG A 413 38.96 -0.19 -0.32
CA ARG A 413 39.02 -1.45 0.41
C ARG A 413 38.01 -2.44 -0.16
N LEU A 414 38.42 -3.66 -0.39
CA LEU A 414 37.51 -4.80 -0.53
C LEU A 414 37.10 -5.26 0.87
N LYS A 415 35.79 -5.40 1.10
CA LYS A 415 35.23 -5.73 2.42
C LYS A 415 35.85 -7.01 2.98
N ASN A 416 36.32 -6.98 4.22
CA ASN A 416 37.01 -8.08 4.91
C ASN A 416 38.30 -8.58 4.22
N ALA A 417 38.80 -7.88 3.21
CA ALA A 417 39.97 -8.24 2.42
C ALA A 417 40.99 -7.09 2.38
N TYR A 418 41.57 -6.84 1.25
CA TYR A 418 42.69 -5.96 1.03
C TYR A 418 42.27 -4.59 0.49
N ILE A 419 43.21 -3.64 0.54
CA ILE A 419 43.12 -2.39 -0.21
C ILE A 419 43.60 -2.67 -1.64
N ILE A 420 42.86 -2.19 -2.61
CA ILE A 420 43.16 -2.29 -4.03
C ILE A 420 43.26 -0.92 -4.67
N LYS A 421 44.01 -0.80 -5.75
CA LYS A 421 44.19 0.43 -6.53
C LYS A 421 43.86 0.15 -7.99
N GLY A 422 43.03 1.02 -8.61
CA GLY A 422 42.68 0.92 -10.03
C GLY A 422 43.85 1.26 -10.94
N GLU A 423 44.17 0.39 -11.91
CA GLU A 423 45.32 0.58 -12.82
C GLU A 423 44.87 0.79 -14.27
N SER A 424 43.98 -0.07 -14.79
CA SER A 424 43.50 0.01 -16.16
C SER A 424 42.17 -0.71 -16.36
N VAL A 425 41.54 -0.54 -17.50
CA VAL A 425 40.32 -1.23 -17.90
C VAL A 425 40.48 -1.90 -19.25
N VAL A 426 39.76 -3.00 -19.46
CA VAL A 426 39.56 -3.63 -20.75
C VAL A 426 38.14 -3.33 -21.24
N LYS A 427 38.01 -2.95 -22.51
CA LYS A 427 36.71 -2.58 -23.12
C LYS A 427 36.42 -3.51 -24.31
N ASP A 428 35.13 -3.74 -24.54
CA ASP A 428 34.66 -4.40 -25.74
C ASP A 428 34.69 -3.48 -26.98
N SER A 429 34.25 -4.01 -28.14
CA SER A 429 34.16 -3.23 -29.37
C SER A 429 33.20 -2.06 -29.36
N GLU A 430 32.29 -2.06 -28.40
CA GLU A 430 31.27 -0.98 -28.20
C GLU A 430 31.73 0.05 -27.18
N GLY A 431 32.91 -0.17 -26.55
CA GLY A 431 33.48 0.72 -25.53
C GLY A 431 33.00 0.44 -24.10
N ASN A 432 32.22 -0.62 -23.87
CA ASN A 432 31.80 -1.01 -22.53
C ASN A 432 32.93 -1.68 -21.77
N ILE A 433 33.09 -1.35 -20.50
CA ILE A 433 34.09 -1.95 -19.64
C ILE A 433 33.70 -3.40 -19.32
N THR A 434 34.57 -4.34 -19.69
CA THR A 434 34.41 -5.77 -19.44
C THR A 434 35.28 -6.27 -18.31
N GLU A 435 36.47 -5.68 -18.09
CA GLU A 435 37.36 -5.99 -16.98
C GLU A 435 37.98 -4.73 -16.38
N ILE A 436 38.21 -4.74 -15.08
CA ILE A 436 38.93 -3.72 -14.34
C ILE A 436 40.19 -4.37 -13.78
N HIS A 437 41.37 -3.86 -14.13
CA HIS A 437 42.64 -4.32 -13.62
C HIS A 437 43.09 -3.48 -12.44
N VAL A 438 43.43 -4.15 -11.34
CA VAL A 438 43.86 -3.52 -10.09
C VAL A 438 45.10 -4.18 -9.53
N THR A 439 45.82 -3.49 -8.68
CA THR A 439 46.82 -4.07 -7.80
C THR A 439 46.28 -4.10 -6.36
N TYR A 440 46.75 -5.05 -5.52
CA TYR A 440 46.42 -5.08 -4.10
C TYR A 440 47.68 -4.86 -3.24
N ASP A 441 47.48 -4.28 -2.07
CA ASP A 441 48.51 -4.08 -1.04
C ASP A 441 48.50 -5.30 -0.10
N THR A 442 49.55 -6.11 -0.15
CA THR A 442 49.69 -7.39 0.58
C THR A 442 49.63 -7.23 2.09
N ASP A 443 50.02 -6.06 2.61
CA ASP A 443 50.08 -5.76 4.06
C ASP A 443 48.78 -5.15 4.58
N SER A 444 47.78 -4.92 3.69
CA SER A 444 46.54 -4.19 4.01
C SER A 444 45.37 -5.07 4.42
N LEU A 445 45.59 -6.40 4.67
CA LEU A 445 44.52 -7.31 5.07
C LEU A 445 43.72 -6.77 6.25
N SER A 446 42.40 -6.71 6.10
CA SER A 446 41.50 -6.26 7.15
C SER A 446 41.66 -7.08 8.44
N GLY A 447 41.81 -6.43 9.58
CA GLY A 447 42.01 -7.12 10.88
C GLY A 447 43.41 -7.60 11.17
N SER A 448 44.39 -7.44 10.25
CA SER A 448 45.80 -7.86 10.50
C SER A 448 46.53 -7.00 11.54
N GLY A 449 46.05 -5.81 11.86
CA GLY A 449 46.66 -4.89 12.81
C GLY A 449 47.86 -4.12 12.25
N THR A 450 48.24 -4.32 10.98
CA THR A 450 49.32 -3.58 10.31
C THR A 450 48.96 -2.12 10.08
N GLU A 451 49.93 -1.24 9.92
CA GLU A 451 49.72 0.16 9.57
C GLU A 451 48.99 0.30 8.22
N ALA A 452 49.33 -0.53 7.25
CA ALA A 452 48.65 -0.57 5.97
C ALA A 452 47.17 -0.97 6.09
N SER A 453 46.83 -1.91 6.98
CA SER A 453 45.44 -2.35 7.22
C SER A 453 44.56 -1.25 7.86
N GLN A 454 45.18 -0.32 8.57
CA GLN A 454 44.47 0.80 9.25
C GLN A 454 44.37 2.06 8.39
N ARG A 455 45.02 2.08 7.22
CA ARG A 455 45.02 3.20 6.29
C ARG A 455 43.59 3.54 5.82
N LYS A 456 43.22 4.81 5.92
CA LYS A 456 41.93 5.30 5.39
C LYS A 456 41.97 5.37 3.86
N VAL A 457 40.93 4.83 3.24
CA VAL A 457 40.70 4.85 1.79
C VAL A 457 39.35 5.46 1.47
N SER A 458 39.09 5.73 0.17
CA SER A 458 37.88 6.43 -0.29
C SER A 458 36.58 5.70 0.02
N GLY A 459 36.58 4.37 0.03
CA GLY A 459 35.39 3.57 0.27
C GLY A 459 35.69 2.10 0.47
N THR A 460 34.63 1.34 0.78
CA THR A 460 34.68 -0.12 0.91
C THR A 460 33.67 -0.72 -0.05
N LEU A 461 34.13 -1.67 -0.87
CA LEU A 461 33.30 -2.41 -1.84
C LEU A 461 33.04 -3.83 -1.35
N HIS A 462 31.86 -4.37 -1.64
CA HIS A 462 31.58 -5.79 -1.54
C HIS A 462 31.95 -6.47 -2.86
N TRP A 463 32.18 -7.77 -2.80
CA TRP A 463 32.72 -8.55 -3.92
C TRP A 463 32.37 -10.02 -3.74
N VAL A 464 32.48 -10.81 -4.82
CA VAL A 464 32.45 -12.28 -4.77
C VAL A 464 33.57 -12.85 -5.63
N SER A 465 34.18 -13.96 -5.20
CA SER A 465 35.18 -14.69 -5.99
C SER A 465 34.55 -15.40 -7.18
N ILE A 466 35.00 -15.14 -8.39
CA ILE A 466 34.42 -15.72 -9.63
C ILE A 466 34.45 -17.23 -9.59
N SER A 467 35.55 -17.83 -9.15
CA SER A 467 35.69 -19.29 -9.10
C SER A 467 34.78 -20.01 -8.11
N HIS A 468 34.20 -19.26 -7.14
CA HIS A 468 33.39 -19.84 -6.08
C HIS A 468 31.99 -19.26 -6.04
N ALA A 469 31.69 -18.22 -6.82
CA ALA A 469 30.42 -17.56 -6.82
C ALA A 469 29.28 -18.51 -7.27
N VAL A 470 28.16 -18.44 -6.58
CA VAL A 470 26.95 -19.17 -6.94
C VAL A 470 26.02 -18.23 -7.69
N GLU A 471 25.57 -18.67 -8.86
CA GLU A 471 24.58 -17.94 -9.65
C GLU A 471 23.20 -18.00 -8.98
N ALA A 472 22.50 -16.87 -8.95
CA ALA A 472 21.17 -16.79 -8.40
C ALA A 472 20.26 -15.88 -9.24
N GLU A 473 18.98 -16.25 -9.32
CA GLU A 473 17.92 -15.36 -9.77
C GLU A 473 17.57 -14.42 -8.62
N VAL A 474 17.55 -13.12 -8.87
CA VAL A 474 17.18 -12.14 -7.87
C VAL A 474 15.99 -11.32 -8.37
N ARG A 475 14.90 -11.38 -7.61
CA ARG A 475 13.64 -10.70 -7.89
C ARG A 475 13.61 -9.38 -7.13
N MET A 476 13.77 -8.29 -7.86
CA MET A 476 13.78 -6.94 -7.33
C MET A 476 12.35 -6.41 -7.28
N TYR A 477 11.71 -6.60 -6.14
CA TYR A 477 10.34 -6.11 -5.94
C TYR A 477 10.33 -4.65 -5.51
N ASP A 478 9.45 -3.87 -6.13
CA ASP A 478 9.09 -2.50 -5.75
C ASP A 478 7.61 -2.45 -5.32
N ARG A 479 7.07 -1.27 -5.06
CA ARG A 479 5.65 -1.03 -4.73
C ARG A 479 4.78 -1.38 -5.93
N LEU A 480 3.66 -2.06 -5.68
CA LEU A 480 2.73 -2.50 -6.74
C LEU A 480 2.00 -1.32 -7.39
N PHE A 481 1.80 -0.22 -6.65
CA PHE A 481 1.10 0.97 -7.15
C PHE A 481 1.99 2.21 -7.09
N THR A 482 1.89 3.03 -8.13
CA THR A 482 2.60 4.32 -8.21
C THR A 482 1.90 5.41 -7.42
N ASP A 483 0.57 5.36 -7.31
CA ASP A 483 -0.24 6.32 -6.57
C ASP A 483 -0.30 5.98 -5.08
N GLU A 484 -0.34 7.00 -4.23
CA GLU A 484 -0.39 6.85 -2.78
C GLU A 484 -1.72 6.24 -2.28
N ALA A 485 -2.83 6.55 -2.95
CA ALA A 485 -4.17 6.08 -2.61
C ALA A 485 -4.93 5.57 -3.85
N PRO A 486 -4.49 4.46 -4.49
CA PRO A 486 -4.92 4.06 -5.83
C PRO A 486 -6.42 3.74 -5.92
N ASP A 487 -7.09 3.47 -4.80
CA ASP A 487 -8.52 3.14 -4.76
C ASP A 487 -9.43 4.25 -4.22
N SER A 488 -8.91 5.45 -4.01
CA SER A 488 -9.67 6.61 -3.52
C SER A 488 -10.46 7.36 -4.60
N TYR A 489 -10.13 7.15 -5.87
CA TYR A 489 -10.73 7.88 -6.99
C TYR A 489 -12.05 7.24 -7.46
N LYS A 490 -13.10 8.06 -7.61
CA LYS A 490 -14.41 7.60 -8.09
C LYS A 490 -14.45 7.33 -9.60
N GLU A 491 -13.69 8.11 -10.38
CA GLU A 491 -13.72 8.11 -11.85
C GLU A 491 -12.53 7.41 -12.52
N LYS A 492 -11.54 6.96 -11.72
CA LYS A 492 -10.36 6.25 -12.22
C LYS A 492 -10.39 4.81 -11.78
N ASN A 493 -9.89 3.92 -12.63
CA ASN A 493 -9.68 2.54 -12.25
C ASN A 493 -8.38 2.43 -11.44
N PHE A 494 -8.40 1.73 -10.31
CA PHE A 494 -7.19 1.49 -9.51
C PHE A 494 -6.08 0.78 -10.30
N LEU A 495 -6.43 0.05 -11.35
CA LEU A 495 -5.49 -0.62 -12.26
C LEU A 495 -4.64 0.38 -13.08
N ASP A 496 -5.14 1.60 -13.29
CA ASP A 496 -4.38 2.64 -14.01
C ASP A 496 -3.10 3.05 -13.25
N PHE A 497 -3.05 2.73 -11.97
CA PHE A 497 -1.93 3.04 -11.08
C PHE A 497 -0.99 1.85 -10.82
N VAL A 498 -1.21 0.70 -11.48
CA VAL A 498 -0.29 -0.44 -11.34
C VAL A 498 1.08 -0.06 -11.86
N ASN A 499 2.11 -0.28 -11.05
CA ASN A 499 3.49 0.00 -11.40
C ASN A 499 4.03 -1.09 -12.34
N PRO A 500 4.28 -0.80 -13.62
CA PRO A 500 4.79 -1.78 -14.58
C PRO A 500 6.20 -2.28 -14.22
N ASN A 501 6.94 -1.50 -13.41
CA ASN A 501 8.30 -1.83 -12.97
C ASN A 501 8.30 -2.38 -11.51
N SER A 502 7.16 -2.90 -11.04
CA SER A 502 7.05 -3.45 -9.68
C SER A 502 7.81 -4.75 -9.45
N LEU A 503 8.29 -5.39 -10.51
CA LEU A 503 9.13 -6.58 -10.50
C LEU A 503 10.15 -6.50 -11.63
N GLU A 504 11.43 -6.58 -11.28
CA GLU A 504 12.54 -6.80 -12.18
C GLU A 504 13.23 -8.11 -11.78
N ILE A 505 13.54 -8.96 -12.75
CA ILE A 505 14.26 -10.23 -12.51
C ILE A 505 15.64 -10.08 -13.09
N ILE A 506 16.64 -10.21 -12.22
CA ILE A 506 18.04 -10.09 -12.61
C ILE A 506 18.81 -11.36 -12.25
N LYS A 507 19.94 -11.56 -12.90
CA LYS A 507 20.90 -12.61 -12.59
C LYS A 507 22.02 -12.00 -11.74
N GLY A 508 22.20 -12.53 -10.53
CA GLY A 508 23.26 -12.12 -9.62
C GLY A 508 24.23 -13.25 -9.28
N PHE A 509 25.30 -12.90 -8.60
CA PHE A 509 26.30 -13.84 -8.07
C PHE A 509 26.42 -13.64 -6.56
N VAL A 510 26.29 -14.72 -5.81
CA VAL A 510 26.35 -14.70 -4.35
C VAL A 510 27.53 -15.51 -3.84
N GLU A 511 28.00 -15.22 -2.64
CA GLU A 511 29.06 -15.99 -2.00
C GLU A 511 28.64 -17.45 -1.75
N PRO A 512 29.58 -18.40 -1.70
CA PRO A 512 29.28 -19.84 -1.67
C PRO A 512 28.56 -20.29 -0.38
N SER A 513 28.59 -19.53 0.70
CA SER A 513 27.85 -19.84 1.93
C SER A 513 26.34 -19.92 1.72
N LEU A 514 25.84 -19.27 0.66
CA LEU A 514 24.42 -19.27 0.29
C LEU A 514 23.97 -20.50 -0.53
N ALA A 515 24.90 -21.36 -0.96
CA ALA A 515 24.56 -22.56 -1.73
C ALA A 515 23.61 -23.52 -1.02
N THR A 516 23.57 -23.50 0.30
CA THR A 516 22.72 -24.34 1.16
C THR A 516 21.57 -23.60 1.81
N ALA A 517 21.32 -22.36 1.39
CA ALA A 517 20.23 -21.54 1.95
C ALA A 517 18.87 -22.19 1.68
N GLN A 518 18.00 -22.16 2.70
CA GLN A 518 16.69 -22.78 2.68
C GLN A 518 15.59 -21.74 2.43
N ASN A 519 14.43 -22.21 1.98
CA ASN A 519 13.26 -21.36 1.83
C ASN A 519 12.98 -20.54 3.11
N GLU A 520 12.65 -19.28 2.92
CA GLU A 520 12.41 -18.28 3.99
C GLU A 520 13.65 -17.83 4.77
N ASP A 521 14.86 -18.36 4.50
CA ASP A 521 16.09 -17.77 5.05
C ASP A 521 16.22 -16.32 4.61
N LYS A 522 16.69 -15.47 5.52
CA LYS A 522 16.78 -14.02 5.34
C LYS A 522 18.21 -13.56 5.44
N PHE A 523 18.62 -12.71 4.50
CA PHE A 523 19.99 -12.20 4.42
C PHE A 523 20.00 -10.69 4.17
N GLN A 524 21.00 -10.02 4.67
CA GLN A 524 21.37 -8.70 4.22
C GLN A 524 22.44 -8.85 3.12
N PHE A 525 22.09 -8.58 1.87
CA PHE A 525 23.10 -8.38 0.84
C PHE A 525 23.77 -7.03 1.10
N GLN A 526 25.04 -7.08 1.46
CA GLN A 526 25.78 -5.90 1.94
C GLN A 526 25.69 -4.74 0.96
N ARG A 527 25.31 -3.57 1.43
CA ARG A 527 25.10 -2.33 0.68
C ARG A 527 23.86 -2.32 -0.25
N LEU A 528 23.19 -3.45 -0.48
CA LEU A 528 22.10 -3.59 -1.45
C LEU A 528 20.70 -3.61 -0.78
N GLY A 529 20.54 -4.34 0.31
CA GLY A 529 19.25 -4.48 0.98
C GLY A 529 19.09 -5.81 1.70
N TYR A 530 17.84 -6.10 2.07
CA TYR A 530 17.46 -7.36 2.68
C TYR A 530 16.74 -8.24 1.67
N PHE A 531 17.06 -9.52 1.69
CA PHE A 531 16.57 -10.50 0.74
C PHE A 531 16.18 -11.78 1.48
N THR A 532 15.22 -12.50 0.92
CA THR A 532 14.79 -13.81 1.43
C THR A 532 14.85 -14.84 0.31
N VAL A 533 15.11 -16.10 0.68
CA VAL A 533 15.07 -17.22 -0.26
C VAL A 533 13.60 -17.52 -0.61
N ASP A 534 13.27 -17.51 -1.90
CA ASP A 534 11.93 -17.82 -2.38
C ASP A 534 11.66 -19.33 -2.40
N LYS A 535 10.40 -19.72 -2.21
CA LYS A 535 9.93 -21.11 -2.32
C LYS A 535 10.21 -21.76 -3.69
N ASP A 536 10.44 -20.95 -4.73
CA ASP A 536 10.79 -21.42 -6.07
C ASP A 536 12.28 -21.83 -6.17
N SER A 537 13.07 -21.66 -5.10
CA SER A 537 14.46 -22.13 -5.05
C SER A 537 14.53 -23.63 -5.08
N THR A 538 15.53 -24.11 -5.82
CA THR A 538 15.92 -25.54 -5.86
C THR A 538 17.42 -25.65 -5.62
N PRO A 539 17.97 -26.84 -5.32
CA PRO A 539 19.41 -27.00 -5.17
C PRO A 539 20.25 -26.58 -6.40
N SER A 540 19.64 -26.55 -7.59
CA SER A 540 20.28 -26.14 -8.85
C SER A 540 19.95 -24.70 -9.26
N LYS A 541 19.02 -24.03 -8.58
CA LYS A 541 18.58 -22.68 -8.91
C LYS A 541 18.18 -21.94 -7.65
N LEU A 542 19.05 -21.08 -7.17
CA LEU A 542 18.72 -20.18 -6.06
C LEU A 542 17.87 -19.02 -6.56
N VAL A 543 16.83 -18.68 -5.81
CA VAL A 543 15.94 -17.55 -6.08
C VAL A 543 15.82 -16.70 -4.82
N PHE A 544 16.14 -15.43 -4.92
CA PHE A 544 16.02 -14.46 -3.84
C PHE A 544 14.99 -13.39 -4.16
N ASN A 545 14.15 -13.08 -3.20
CA ASN A 545 13.21 -11.97 -3.24
C ASN A 545 13.77 -10.78 -2.45
N LYS A 546 13.83 -9.60 -3.05
CA LYS A 546 14.13 -8.37 -2.31
C LYS A 546 12.97 -8.06 -1.35
N THR A 547 13.27 -8.04 -0.06
CA THR A 547 12.32 -7.66 0.98
C THR A 547 12.19 -6.14 1.06
N VAL A 548 13.30 -5.46 1.38
CA VAL A 548 13.36 -4.01 1.56
C VAL A 548 14.80 -3.50 1.35
N GLY A 549 14.95 -2.24 0.93
CA GLY A 549 16.26 -1.58 0.85
C GLY A 549 16.83 -1.26 2.23
N LEU A 550 18.13 -0.94 2.32
CA LEU A 550 18.78 -0.49 3.55
C LEU A 550 18.26 0.87 4.03
N LYS A 551 17.80 1.69 3.10
CA LYS A 551 17.19 3.00 3.32
C LYS A 551 15.86 3.07 2.58
N ASP A 552 15.03 4.03 2.93
CA ASP A 552 13.82 4.33 2.19
C ASP A 552 14.18 5.02 0.87
N ALA A 553 14.24 4.23 -0.22
CA ALA A 553 14.53 4.74 -1.55
C ALA A 553 13.44 5.69 -2.08
N TRP A 554 12.20 5.53 -1.61
CA TRP A 554 11.09 6.42 -1.99
C TRP A 554 11.19 7.74 -1.24
N GLU A 555 11.60 7.73 0.04
CA GLU A 555 11.91 8.96 0.78
C GLU A 555 13.08 9.72 0.14
N GLU A 556 14.12 9.02 -0.32
CA GLU A 556 15.23 9.64 -1.04
C GLU A 556 14.79 10.19 -2.40
N LYS A 557 13.92 9.48 -3.14
CA LYS A 557 13.30 9.99 -4.36
C LYS A 557 12.42 11.19 -4.04
N GLY A 558 11.55 11.09 -3.04
CA GLY A 558 10.71 12.19 -2.56
C GLY A 558 11.52 13.41 -2.13
N LYS A 559 12.61 13.23 -1.37
CA LYS A 559 13.53 14.32 -0.99
C LYS A 559 14.25 14.94 -2.20
N LYS A 560 14.62 14.13 -3.21
CA LYS A 560 15.18 14.64 -4.45
C LYS A 560 14.15 15.42 -5.25
N GLU A 561 12.91 14.93 -5.33
CA GLU A 561 11.79 15.62 -5.93
C GLU A 561 11.44 16.89 -5.17
N GLU A 562 11.35 16.83 -3.84
CA GLU A 562 11.10 17.99 -2.98
C GLU A 562 12.20 19.05 -3.11
N ASN A 563 13.47 18.65 -3.17
CA ASN A 563 14.58 19.56 -3.42
C ASN A 563 14.53 20.16 -4.83
N SER A 564 14.15 19.38 -5.85
CA SER A 564 13.90 19.87 -7.20
C SER A 564 12.73 20.84 -7.22
N ILE A 565 11.64 20.51 -6.54
CA ILE A 565 10.45 21.32 -6.31
C ILE A 565 10.81 22.64 -5.61
N ASN A 566 11.57 22.59 -4.52
CA ASN A 566 11.99 23.77 -3.77
C ASN A 566 12.92 24.68 -4.61
N ASN A 567 13.79 24.09 -5.43
CA ASN A 567 14.63 24.85 -6.35
C ASN A 567 13.78 25.50 -7.45
N SER A 568 12.81 24.80 -8.02
CA SER A 568 11.87 25.36 -8.99
C SER A 568 11.06 26.51 -8.39
N LEU A 569 10.57 26.35 -7.17
CA LEU A 569 9.84 27.38 -6.44
C LEU A 569 10.70 28.62 -6.17
N LYS A 570 11.98 28.42 -5.88
CA LYS A 570 12.95 29.47 -5.67
C LYS A 570 13.19 30.30 -6.95
N GLU A 571 13.36 29.63 -8.08
CA GLU A 571 13.51 30.28 -9.40
C GLU A 571 12.21 30.98 -9.82
N ILE A 572 11.05 30.37 -9.66
CA ILE A 572 9.76 31.00 -9.95
C ILE A 572 9.55 32.25 -9.08
N ASN A 573 9.83 32.20 -7.78
CA ASN A 573 9.72 33.36 -6.88
C ASN A 573 10.74 34.47 -7.23
N LYS A 574 11.93 34.08 -7.68
CA LYS A 574 12.95 35.02 -8.17
C LYS A 574 12.48 35.73 -9.45
N TYR A 575 11.83 34.99 -10.37
CA TYR A 575 11.28 35.54 -11.61
C TYR A 575 10.36 36.73 -11.37
N PHE A 576 9.46 36.63 -10.40
CA PHE A 576 8.53 37.73 -10.10
C PHE A 576 9.19 38.98 -9.50
N LYS A 577 10.41 38.85 -8.97
CA LYS A 577 11.15 39.95 -8.32
C LYS A 577 12.14 40.65 -9.26
N VAL A 578 12.61 39.97 -10.32
CA VAL A 578 13.66 40.49 -11.21
C VAL A 578 13.10 41.48 -12.20
N GLU A 579 13.72 42.68 -12.30
CA GLU A 579 13.35 43.74 -13.27
C GLU A 579 14.14 43.67 -14.60
N SER A 580 15.36 43.15 -14.56
CA SER A 580 16.23 43.04 -15.72
C SER A 580 15.74 42.01 -16.73
N LYS A 581 15.54 42.38 -17.99
CA LYS A 581 15.09 41.48 -19.07
C LYS A 581 16.06 40.29 -19.33
N PRO A 582 17.40 40.53 -19.43
CA PRO A 582 18.34 39.41 -19.63
C PRO A 582 18.31 38.37 -18.49
N GLU A 583 18.25 38.84 -17.25
CA GLU A 583 18.21 37.98 -16.07
C GLU A 583 16.90 37.20 -15.97
N ARG A 584 15.80 37.83 -16.37
CA ARG A 584 14.48 37.18 -16.47
C ARG A 584 14.47 36.03 -17.49
N ILE A 585 15.08 36.24 -18.67
CA ILE A 585 15.16 35.20 -19.72
C ILE A 585 16.00 34.01 -19.23
N ALA A 586 17.08 34.26 -18.51
CA ALA A 586 17.90 33.21 -17.91
C ALA A 586 17.10 32.37 -16.86
N ILE A 587 16.28 33.03 -16.04
CA ILE A 587 15.42 32.38 -15.05
C ILE A 587 14.28 31.60 -15.75
N GLU A 588 13.68 32.13 -16.83
CA GLU A 588 12.69 31.42 -17.65
C GLU A 588 13.25 30.10 -18.20
N SER A 589 14.50 30.10 -18.68
CA SER A 589 15.17 28.88 -19.12
C SER A 589 15.36 27.87 -17.97
N ALA A 590 15.83 28.36 -16.82
CA ALA A 590 16.02 27.53 -15.63
C ALA A 590 14.69 26.92 -15.12
N ILE A 591 13.60 27.69 -15.12
CA ILE A 591 12.24 27.17 -14.80
C ILE A 591 11.86 26.11 -15.85
N GLY A 592 12.08 26.34 -17.14
CA GLY A 592 11.76 25.38 -18.20
C GLY A 592 12.53 24.04 -18.07
N GLU A 593 13.77 24.10 -17.59
CA GLU A 593 14.57 22.90 -17.31
C GLU A 593 14.13 22.15 -16.05
N SER A 594 13.64 22.87 -15.05
CA SER A 594 13.23 22.29 -13.76
C SER A 594 11.81 21.69 -13.78
N ILE A 595 10.93 22.19 -14.67
CA ILE A 595 9.56 21.69 -14.82
C ILE A 595 9.56 20.46 -15.75
N LYS A 596 9.91 19.31 -15.19
CA LYS A 596 10.00 18.04 -15.95
C LYS A 596 8.91 17.03 -15.61
N ASN A 597 8.16 17.25 -14.53
CA ASN A 597 7.13 16.35 -14.04
C ASN A 597 5.85 17.09 -13.61
N VAL A 598 4.78 16.34 -13.35
CA VAL A 598 3.46 16.87 -12.98
C VAL A 598 3.52 17.72 -11.70
N SER A 599 4.30 17.27 -10.70
CA SER A 599 4.43 17.98 -9.41
C SER A 599 5.09 19.35 -9.55
N SER A 600 6.16 19.44 -10.37
CA SER A 600 6.82 20.73 -10.67
C SER A 600 5.91 21.67 -11.43
N PHE A 601 5.04 21.12 -12.29
CA PHE A 601 4.08 21.91 -13.04
C PHE A 601 2.96 22.48 -12.16
N SER A 602 2.42 21.69 -11.23
CA SER A 602 1.42 22.15 -10.23
C SER A 602 1.95 23.32 -9.40
N LEU A 603 3.26 23.36 -9.11
CA LEU A 603 3.87 24.50 -8.42
C LEU A 603 3.91 25.77 -9.25
N LEU A 604 4.22 25.66 -10.55
CA LEU A 604 4.14 26.79 -11.47
C LEU A 604 2.72 27.35 -11.48
N GLN A 605 1.72 26.48 -11.58
CA GLN A 605 0.30 26.86 -11.56
C GLN A 605 -0.06 27.59 -10.27
N ASN A 606 0.27 27.02 -9.10
CA ASN A 606 0.02 27.66 -7.81
C ASN A 606 0.71 29.01 -7.67
N SER A 607 1.93 29.16 -8.21
CA SER A 607 2.65 30.43 -8.21
C SER A 607 2.03 31.47 -9.15
N LEU A 608 1.56 31.03 -10.32
CA LEU A 608 0.81 31.88 -11.23
C LEU A 608 -0.51 32.35 -10.62
N LYS A 609 -1.25 31.43 -9.97
CA LYS A 609 -2.50 31.73 -9.26
C LYS A 609 -2.29 32.77 -8.15
N LYS A 610 -1.24 32.62 -7.33
CA LYS A 610 -0.86 33.59 -6.29
C LYS A 610 -0.46 34.96 -6.84
N ASN A 611 0.10 35.02 -8.02
CA ASN A 611 0.60 36.24 -8.67
C ASN A 611 -0.28 36.69 -9.83
N ILE A 612 -1.53 36.28 -9.89
CA ILE A 612 -2.43 36.47 -11.03
C ILE A 612 -2.63 37.94 -11.44
N ASN A 613 -2.44 38.88 -10.51
CA ASN A 613 -2.51 40.31 -10.76
C ASN A 613 -1.16 40.96 -11.18
N ASN A 614 -0.08 40.15 -11.26
CA ASN A 614 1.23 40.64 -11.67
C ASN A 614 1.38 40.51 -13.19
N ASN A 615 1.76 41.57 -13.89
CA ASN A 615 1.97 41.54 -15.33
C ASN A 615 2.99 40.50 -15.79
N LYS A 616 3.93 40.08 -14.92
CA LYS A 616 4.89 39.02 -15.20
C LYS A 616 4.23 37.62 -15.19
N ALA A 617 3.07 37.46 -14.57
CA ALA A 617 2.34 36.17 -14.56
C ALA A 617 1.85 35.83 -15.98
N SER A 618 1.29 36.77 -16.71
CA SER A 618 0.87 36.57 -18.11
C SER A 618 2.04 36.23 -19.04
N LEU A 619 3.21 36.81 -18.78
CA LEU A 619 4.44 36.53 -19.53
C LEU A 619 4.91 35.07 -19.29
N LEU A 620 4.98 34.65 -18.02
CA LEU A 620 5.39 33.31 -17.64
C LEU A 620 4.37 32.26 -18.09
N PHE A 621 3.08 32.56 -17.95
CA PHE A 621 1.99 31.74 -18.44
C PHE A 621 2.07 31.48 -19.93
N SER A 622 2.30 32.54 -20.74
CA SER A 622 2.41 32.44 -22.18
C SER A 622 3.60 31.59 -22.66
N GLN A 623 4.69 31.54 -21.88
CA GLN A 623 5.86 30.72 -22.19
C GLN A 623 5.58 29.20 -22.04
N PHE A 624 4.74 28.83 -21.12
CA PHE A 624 4.53 27.42 -20.74
C PHE A 624 3.21 26.83 -21.24
N LEU A 625 2.24 27.64 -21.63
CA LEU A 625 0.94 27.21 -22.16
C LEU A 625 1.06 26.30 -23.39
N LEU A 626 1.96 26.58 -24.31
CA LEU A 626 2.15 25.79 -25.53
C LEU A 626 2.72 24.37 -25.26
N LYS A 627 3.31 24.13 -24.10
CA LYS A 627 3.80 22.78 -23.71
C LYS A 627 2.71 21.90 -23.14
N TYR A 628 1.61 22.48 -22.67
CA TYR A 628 0.56 21.82 -21.92
C TYR A 628 -0.79 22.21 -22.51
N SER A 629 -1.10 21.62 -23.66
CA SER A 629 -2.34 21.88 -24.41
C SER A 629 -3.62 21.50 -23.68
N ASN A 630 -3.51 20.77 -22.55
CA ASN A 630 -4.66 20.28 -21.80
C ASN A 630 -4.75 20.98 -20.43
N TRP A 631 -5.24 22.23 -20.42
CA TRP A 631 -5.48 23.00 -19.19
C TRP A 631 -6.52 22.36 -18.25
N LYS A 632 -7.41 21.46 -18.74
CA LYS A 632 -8.36 20.69 -17.92
C LYS A 632 -7.69 19.71 -16.95
N SER A 633 -6.45 19.35 -17.18
CA SER A 633 -5.65 18.53 -16.25
C SER A 633 -4.95 19.34 -15.16
N THR A 634 -5.27 20.62 -15.03
CA THR A 634 -4.61 21.57 -14.12
C THR A 634 -5.52 21.91 -12.95
N ASP A 635 -4.93 22.28 -11.80
CA ASP A 635 -5.65 22.75 -10.60
C ASP A 635 -6.19 24.18 -10.71
N PHE A 636 -6.22 24.76 -11.94
CA PHE A 636 -6.80 26.06 -12.18
C PHE A 636 -8.32 25.97 -12.34
N GLU A 637 -9.02 26.86 -11.68
CA GLU A 637 -10.42 27.13 -11.98
C GLU A 637 -10.50 27.79 -13.38
N GLU A 638 -11.54 27.52 -14.14
CA GLU A 638 -11.75 28.08 -15.47
C GLU A 638 -11.66 29.62 -15.47
N GLU A 639 -12.13 30.26 -14.43
CA GLU A 639 -12.09 31.71 -14.24
C GLU A 639 -10.66 32.26 -14.09
N ASP A 640 -9.77 31.54 -13.41
CA ASP A 640 -8.36 31.93 -13.26
C ASP A 640 -7.63 31.86 -14.61
N ILE A 641 -7.90 30.80 -15.39
CA ILE A 641 -7.33 30.64 -16.73
C ILE A 641 -7.85 31.72 -17.66
N LYS A 642 -9.14 32.02 -17.62
CA LYS A 642 -9.75 33.12 -18.38
C LYS A 642 -9.08 34.46 -18.07
N LYS A 643 -8.84 34.75 -16.79
CA LYS A 643 -8.14 35.94 -16.35
C LYS A 643 -6.72 36.04 -16.90
N LEU A 644 -5.95 34.96 -16.87
CA LEU A 644 -4.58 34.91 -17.42
C LEU A 644 -4.57 35.12 -18.93
N TYR A 645 -5.50 34.50 -19.68
CA TYR A 645 -5.64 34.75 -21.11
C TYR A 645 -6.01 36.21 -21.41
N THR A 646 -6.98 36.75 -20.71
CA THR A 646 -7.40 38.16 -20.87
C THR A 646 -6.24 39.11 -20.60
N MET A 647 -5.46 38.91 -19.56
CA MET A 647 -4.26 39.67 -19.27
C MET A 647 -3.20 39.53 -20.36
N SER A 648 -3.03 38.32 -20.90
CA SER A 648 -2.08 38.04 -21.98
C SER A 648 -2.48 38.75 -23.28
N LEU A 649 -3.76 38.73 -23.64
CA LEU A 649 -4.30 39.42 -24.81
C LEU A 649 -4.18 40.96 -24.71
N ARG A 650 -4.28 41.50 -23.49
CA ARG A 650 -4.13 42.94 -23.20
C ARG A 650 -2.68 43.38 -22.95
N SER A 651 -1.72 42.46 -23.03
CA SER A 651 -0.31 42.75 -22.76
C SER A 651 0.26 43.75 -23.79
N GLU A 652 1.13 44.63 -23.35
CA GLU A 652 1.90 45.53 -24.25
C GLU A 652 2.93 44.74 -25.11
N SER A 653 3.28 43.51 -24.66
CA SER A 653 4.23 42.66 -25.38
C SER A 653 3.58 41.91 -26.54
N THR A 654 3.98 42.19 -27.76
CA THR A 654 3.61 41.45 -28.97
C THR A 654 3.84 39.94 -28.80
N TYR A 655 4.95 39.54 -28.19
CA TYR A 655 5.27 38.14 -27.95
C TYR A 655 4.22 37.44 -27.07
N VAL A 656 3.80 38.08 -26.00
CA VAL A 656 2.79 37.55 -25.06
C VAL A 656 1.44 37.41 -25.76
N ARG A 657 1.01 38.44 -26.49
CA ARG A 657 -0.27 38.41 -27.22
C ARG A 657 -0.28 37.36 -28.32
N SER A 658 0.80 37.29 -29.12
CA SER A 658 0.92 36.28 -30.19
C SER A 658 0.88 34.86 -29.66
N LYS A 659 1.52 34.58 -28.51
CA LYS A 659 1.48 33.28 -27.87
C LYS A 659 0.09 32.93 -27.34
N ALA A 660 -0.60 33.88 -26.73
CA ALA A 660 -1.96 33.68 -26.26
C ALA A 660 -2.95 33.41 -27.40
N LEU A 661 -2.84 34.16 -28.48
CA LEU A 661 -3.67 34.00 -29.69
C LEU A 661 -3.43 32.64 -30.38
N LEU A 662 -2.18 32.22 -30.53
CA LEU A 662 -1.83 30.92 -31.11
C LEU A 662 -2.44 29.79 -30.27
N ASN A 663 -2.32 29.88 -28.95
CA ASN A 663 -2.85 28.87 -28.05
C ASN A 663 -4.38 28.81 -28.09
N LEU A 664 -5.06 29.95 -28.03
CA LEU A 664 -6.52 30.05 -28.17
C LEU A 664 -7.02 29.53 -29.52
N ARG A 665 -6.29 29.79 -30.60
CA ARG A 665 -6.63 29.27 -31.94
C ARG A 665 -6.68 27.75 -31.96
N ASP A 666 -5.70 27.12 -31.28
CA ASP A 666 -5.47 25.68 -31.30
C ASP A 666 -6.27 24.91 -30.22
N ILE A 667 -7.05 25.60 -29.35
CA ILE A 667 -7.96 24.99 -28.38
C ILE A 667 -9.17 24.39 -29.14
N GLU A 668 -9.42 23.10 -28.93
CA GLU A 668 -10.54 22.38 -29.56
C GLU A 668 -11.90 22.72 -28.94
N GLU A 669 -11.91 23.22 -27.69
CA GLU A 669 -13.13 23.50 -26.93
C GLU A 669 -13.76 24.84 -27.30
N VAL A 670 -14.74 24.77 -28.17
CA VAL A 670 -15.41 25.94 -28.76
C VAL A 670 -16.02 26.86 -27.70
N ASN A 671 -16.72 26.32 -26.72
CA ASN A 671 -17.38 27.10 -25.67
C ASN A 671 -16.38 27.89 -24.80
N PHE A 672 -15.22 27.36 -24.51
CA PHE A 672 -14.17 28.09 -23.80
C PHE A 672 -13.55 29.18 -24.67
N LYS A 673 -13.30 28.87 -25.92
CA LYS A 673 -12.72 29.79 -26.91
C LYS A 673 -13.59 31.01 -27.15
N ASN A 674 -14.91 30.83 -27.32
CA ASN A 674 -15.89 31.87 -27.55
C ASN A 674 -15.97 32.91 -26.41
N GLN A 675 -15.50 32.56 -25.20
CA GLN A 675 -15.43 33.51 -24.10
C GLN A 675 -14.46 34.69 -24.34
N PHE A 676 -13.59 34.58 -25.36
CA PHE A 676 -12.61 35.61 -25.70
C PHE A 676 -12.94 36.35 -27.00
N ASP A 677 -14.06 36.07 -27.63
CA ASP A 677 -14.45 36.66 -28.91
C ASP A 677 -14.47 38.18 -28.88
N ASP A 678 -14.97 38.79 -27.81
CA ASP A 678 -15.00 40.25 -27.65
C ASP A 678 -13.60 40.86 -27.57
N GLU A 679 -12.66 40.20 -26.88
CA GLU A 679 -11.27 40.66 -26.77
C GLU A 679 -10.52 40.47 -28.11
N ILE A 680 -10.78 39.36 -28.78
CA ILE A 680 -10.19 39.05 -30.10
C ILE A 680 -10.70 40.07 -31.15
N LEU A 681 -12.00 40.31 -31.18
CA LEU A 681 -12.62 41.27 -32.09
C LEU A 681 -12.12 42.70 -31.85
N LYS A 682 -11.93 43.09 -30.60
CA LYS A 682 -11.39 44.39 -30.20
C LYS A 682 -9.94 44.55 -30.63
N LEU A 683 -9.10 43.52 -30.47
CA LEU A 683 -7.72 43.52 -30.95
C LEU A 683 -7.64 43.54 -32.47
N TYR A 684 -8.54 42.83 -33.16
CA TYR A 684 -8.61 42.84 -34.63
C TYR A 684 -9.04 44.20 -35.19
N SER A 685 -10.07 44.83 -34.58
CA SER A 685 -10.62 46.14 -35.03
C SER A 685 -9.71 47.30 -34.70
N ASN A 686 -8.89 47.20 -33.68
CA ASN A 686 -7.98 48.27 -33.26
C ASN A 686 -6.66 47.66 -32.72
N PRO A 687 -5.82 47.12 -33.64
CA PRO A 687 -4.61 46.44 -33.23
C PRO A 687 -3.63 47.41 -32.56
N PRO A 688 -2.88 46.94 -31.54
CA PRO A 688 -1.82 47.76 -30.93
C PRO A 688 -0.79 48.25 -31.94
N LYS A 689 -0.24 49.46 -31.76
CA LYS A 689 0.75 50.08 -32.65
C LYS A 689 1.97 49.18 -32.89
N ASN A 690 2.28 48.24 -32.00
CA ASN A 690 3.39 47.31 -32.09
C ASN A 690 2.94 45.89 -32.46
N ALA A 691 1.74 45.70 -32.97
CA ALA A 691 1.29 44.41 -33.43
C ALA A 691 2.16 43.90 -34.60
N SER A 692 2.55 42.62 -34.57
CA SER A 692 3.30 42.01 -35.66
C SER A 692 2.36 41.58 -36.81
N GLU A 693 2.88 41.47 -38.05
CA GLU A 693 2.12 40.92 -39.17
C GLU A 693 1.50 39.55 -38.84
N ARG A 694 2.26 38.69 -38.19
CA ARG A 694 1.78 37.36 -37.76
C ARG A 694 0.66 37.44 -36.72
N GLU A 695 0.68 38.41 -35.81
CA GLU A 695 -0.39 38.64 -34.86
C GLU A 695 -1.69 39.05 -35.56
N ILE A 696 -1.58 39.94 -36.54
CA ILE A 696 -2.71 40.37 -37.35
C ILE A 696 -3.27 39.23 -38.21
N GLU A 697 -2.42 38.37 -38.77
CA GLU A 697 -2.83 37.19 -39.53
C GLU A 697 -3.64 36.22 -38.63
N ILE A 698 -3.14 35.93 -37.41
CA ILE A 698 -3.84 35.01 -36.46
C ILE A 698 -5.20 35.61 -36.06
N LEU A 699 -5.25 36.91 -35.76
CA LEU A 699 -6.50 37.59 -35.44
C LEU A 699 -7.50 37.51 -36.61
N ALA A 700 -7.04 37.72 -37.85
CA ALA A 700 -7.86 37.60 -39.05
C ALA A 700 -8.40 36.17 -39.27
N GLU A 701 -7.59 35.12 -38.95
CA GLU A 701 -8.03 33.72 -39.01
C GLU A 701 -9.08 33.42 -37.95
N MET A 702 -8.95 33.96 -36.74
CA MET A 702 -9.86 33.71 -35.62
C MET A 702 -11.20 34.44 -35.79
N VAL A 703 -11.22 35.61 -36.37
CA VAL A 703 -12.46 36.39 -36.60
C VAL A 703 -13.24 35.89 -37.82
N LYS A 704 -12.60 35.21 -38.78
CA LYS A 704 -13.26 34.61 -39.97
C LYS A 704 -13.96 33.27 -39.68
N LYS A 705 -13.69 32.65 -38.56
CA LYS A 705 -14.34 31.40 -38.10
C LYS A 705 -15.50 31.70 -37.16
#